data_5c5a519627d3d0071262d6160ae3d766
#
_entry.id   5c5a519627d3d0071262d6160ae3d766
#
_cell.length_a   1.000
_cell.length_b   1.000
_cell.length_c   1.000
_cell.angle_alpha   90.00
_cell.angle_beta   90.00
_cell.angle_gamma   90.00
#
_symmetry.space_group_name_H-M   'P 1'
#
loop_
_entity.id
_entity.type
_entity.pdbx_description
1 polymer ?
#
loop_
_entity_poly.entity_id
_entity_poly.type
_entity_poly.pdbx_seq_one_letter_code
_entity_poly.pdbx_strand_id
1 'polypeptide(L)'
;MSTDSPLRTTASTCCYCGVGCGVLIEHDGERILGVQGDPRHPANFGRLCSKGASLHLTGDLQARALYPQLRLGKQLARARSDWESALEHAAGRFAETIREHGPDSVAFYISGQLLTEDYYAFNKLARALVGTNNIDSNSRLCMSSAVVGYKRSLGADAPPCSYEDLDCADCVLIAGSNMAFAHPVLFRRLEAAKAARPEMRIVVIDPRRTDTCELADLHLALLPGTDVALFHGILHILLWEDWIDRSFIAEHTEGFADLKELVRDYTPGTVADICGIDRADLQRCAEWIGRSPRFLSLWCMGLNQSSAGSAKNSALINLHLATGKIGRAGCGPFSLTGQPNAMGGRETGSLANLLPGHREAADPGHRAEVAHYWGVEQLPTSPGLSAIELFDAVHDGRIKALWIACTNPAQSLPDQRKIHEALARCPFVVVQEAFAGTETCQYADLLLPAASWGEKEGSVTNSERRISHVRRAVPPPGEARQDWNIVCDFARRLEGHLRPAKPGLFAFADSRSLFDEYKLLTAGRDLDLSGLSYALLDRLGPQQWPFPTGAEQGTSRLYADGRFPTASGRAQLVAEPYRAAQEKRDARYPLTLNTGRLRDQWHGMSRTGTCARLFGHEEEAMVHLHPEELRRRQLRDGQLVRLKSRRGALVLPVSADDSVRPGQAFLPMHWGDRFLKGLGCNVLTLPAFDPLSKQPELKHAGVQVESVELPWRLFALVETDIQARFEALRALCEVFDHASFSLAGRERPALLVSAAHHEAPGADLLERIDRQLELLDGPILAYDDPRRAIGKRVRLEDGRIVAVRLAGETLARDWLKELWLTGRADSELRRWLLAPLGAAPGRPSQGAGGKTLCSCQNVSQQTVLGGIARGLDLDGLKREFGCGTGCGSCVPEIKRLLAAPRPMAANA
;
A
#
# COMPACT_ATOMS: atom_id res chain seq x y z
N MET A 1 -16.51 -6.82 -38.28
CA MET A 1 -15.30 -7.56 -38.63
C MET A 1 -14.87 -8.32 -37.37
N SER A 2 -15.18 -9.62 -37.30
CA SER A 2 -14.74 -10.50 -36.20
C SER A 2 -13.31 -10.90 -36.53
N THR A 3 -12.35 -10.23 -35.88
CA THR A 3 -10.98 -10.71 -35.87
C THR A 3 -10.89 -11.68 -34.70
N ASP A 4 -11.04 -12.97 -34.97
CA ASP A 4 -10.63 -14.05 -34.08
C ASP A 4 -9.09 -14.06 -34.01
N SER A 5 -8.52 -13.07 -33.33
CA SER A 5 -7.11 -13.13 -32.94
C SER A 5 -6.95 -14.25 -31.91
N PRO A 6 -6.04 -15.21 -32.11
CA PRO A 6 -5.90 -16.34 -31.21
C PRO A 6 -5.57 -15.83 -29.79
N LEU A 7 -6.26 -16.34 -28.79
CA LEU A 7 -5.98 -16.07 -27.37
C LEU A 7 -4.54 -16.48 -27.07
N ARG A 8 -3.76 -15.54 -26.55
CA ARG A 8 -2.35 -15.68 -26.16
C ARG A 8 -2.21 -15.62 -24.65
N THR A 9 -1.17 -16.23 -24.13
CA THR A 9 -0.84 -16.20 -22.71
C THR A 9 0.61 -15.79 -22.52
N THR A 10 0.83 -14.76 -21.70
CA THR A 10 2.18 -14.27 -21.33
C THR A 10 2.37 -14.44 -19.83
N ALA A 11 3.42 -15.18 -19.43
CA ALA A 11 3.83 -15.27 -18.03
C ALA A 11 4.52 -13.96 -17.59
N SER A 12 4.13 -13.42 -16.43
CA SER A 12 4.64 -12.18 -15.89
C SER A 12 4.49 -12.17 -14.36
N THR A 13 4.62 -11.00 -13.72
CA THR A 13 4.55 -10.85 -12.26
C THR A 13 3.46 -9.86 -11.87
N CYS A 14 2.76 -10.10 -10.77
CA CYS A 14 1.75 -9.21 -10.21
C CYS A 14 2.40 -7.91 -9.71
N CYS A 15 1.75 -6.76 -9.98
CA CYS A 15 2.28 -5.43 -9.65
C CYS A 15 1.85 -4.88 -8.27
N TYR A 16 1.22 -5.69 -7.40
CA TYR A 16 0.72 -5.15 -6.13
C TYR A 16 1.71 -5.27 -4.98
N CYS A 17 1.87 -6.43 -4.36
CA CYS A 17 2.67 -6.52 -3.13
C CYS A 17 3.98 -7.28 -3.33
N GLY A 18 4.86 -7.15 -2.32
CA GLY A 18 6.18 -7.77 -2.29
C GLY A 18 6.19 -9.31 -2.24
N VAL A 19 5.03 -9.98 -2.28
CA VAL A 19 4.98 -11.44 -2.51
C VAL A 19 5.55 -11.79 -3.88
N GLY A 20 5.36 -10.92 -4.89
CA GLY A 20 5.88 -11.17 -6.23
C GLY A 20 5.22 -12.37 -6.92
N CYS A 21 3.89 -12.49 -6.81
CA CYS A 21 3.14 -13.60 -7.41
C CYS A 21 3.33 -13.66 -8.92
N GLY A 22 3.63 -14.85 -9.45
CA GLY A 22 3.60 -15.10 -10.88
C GLY A 22 2.16 -15.12 -11.40
N VAL A 23 1.96 -14.54 -12.58
CA VAL A 23 0.68 -14.46 -13.28
C VAL A 23 0.81 -14.88 -14.74
N LEU A 24 -0.25 -15.46 -15.26
CA LEU A 24 -0.47 -15.72 -16.69
C LEU A 24 -1.48 -14.69 -17.19
N ILE A 25 -1.04 -13.82 -18.10
CA ILE A 25 -1.85 -12.76 -18.70
C ILE A 25 -2.45 -13.30 -19.99
N GLU A 26 -3.77 -13.36 -20.07
CA GLU A 26 -4.53 -13.72 -21.25
C GLU A 26 -4.82 -12.46 -22.07
N HIS A 27 -4.47 -12.46 -23.35
CA HIS A 27 -4.60 -11.29 -24.23
C HIS A 27 -4.77 -11.67 -25.70
N ASP A 28 -5.31 -10.77 -26.52
CA ASP A 28 -5.44 -10.88 -27.98
C ASP A 28 -4.26 -10.26 -28.76
N GLY A 29 -3.30 -9.68 -28.05
CA GLY A 29 -2.15 -8.94 -28.58
C GLY A 29 -2.30 -7.41 -28.44
N GLU A 30 -3.51 -6.91 -28.29
CA GLU A 30 -3.82 -5.49 -28.09
C GLU A 30 -4.41 -5.20 -26.71
N ARG A 31 -5.22 -6.13 -26.17
CA ARG A 31 -5.93 -5.96 -24.89
C ARG A 31 -5.72 -7.14 -23.97
N ILE A 32 -5.62 -6.86 -22.69
CA ILE A 32 -5.62 -7.86 -21.63
C ILE A 32 -7.08 -8.30 -21.39
N LEU A 33 -7.35 -9.58 -21.52
CA LEU A 33 -8.69 -10.15 -21.42
C LEU A 33 -8.91 -10.89 -20.09
N GLY A 34 -7.83 -11.43 -19.49
CA GLY A 34 -7.90 -12.20 -18.26
C GLY A 34 -6.56 -12.28 -17.54
N VAL A 35 -6.61 -12.80 -16.32
CA VAL A 35 -5.42 -13.10 -15.53
C VAL A 35 -5.64 -14.33 -14.67
N GLN A 36 -4.65 -15.21 -14.65
CA GLN A 36 -4.60 -16.38 -13.77
C GLN A 36 -3.27 -16.41 -13.01
N GLY A 37 -3.21 -17.12 -11.89
CA GLY A 37 -1.95 -17.36 -11.21
C GLY A 37 -1.09 -18.38 -11.95
N ASP A 38 0.21 -18.14 -12.03
CA ASP A 38 1.13 -19.11 -12.63
C ASP A 38 1.41 -20.26 -11.64
N PRO A 39 0.98 -21.50 -11.92
CA PRO A 39 1.19 -22.65 -11.03
C PRO A 39 2.66 -23.05 -10.89
N ARG A 40 3.52 -22.65 -11.82
CA ARG A 40 4.96 -22.93 -11.80
C ARG A 40 5.77 -21.90 -11.00
N HIS A 41 5.18 -20.74 -10.68
CA HIS A 41 5.90 -19.69 -9.98
C HIS A 41 6.03 -19.99 -8.47
N PRO A 42 7.26 -20.03 -7.91
CA PRO A 42 7.51 -20.50 -6.55
C PRO A 42 6.96 -19.59 -5.44
N ALA A 43 6.64 -18.33 -5.74
CA ALA A 43 6.07 -17.42 -4.74
C ALA A 43 4.59 -17.70 -4.43
N ASN A 44 3.81 -18.25 -5.37
CA ASN A 44 2.36 -18.37 -5.22
C ASN A 44 1.73 -19.69 -5.70
N PHE A 45 2.42 -20.52 -6.46
CA PHE A 45 1.91 -21.80 -6.97
C PHE A 45 0.48 -21.69 -7.53
N GLY A 46 0.23 -20.71 -8.39
CA GLY A 46 -1.06 -20.45 -9.02
C GLY A 46 -2.07 -19.68 -8.15
N ARG A 47 -1.79 -19.41 -6.88
CA ARG A 47 -2.72 -18.66 -6.00
C ARG A 47 -2.61 -17.16 -6.24
N LEU A 48 -3.76 -16.47 -6.23
CA LEU A 48 -3.85 -15.02 -6.28
C LEU A 48 -4.78 -14.52 -5.16
N CYS A 49 -4.60 -13.28 -4.73
CA CYS A 49 -5.56 -12.58 -3.87
C CYS A 49 -6.63 -11.88 -4.73
N SER A 50 -7.65 -11.28 -4.07
CA SER A 50 -8.72 -10.52 -4.76
C SER A 50 -8.19 -9.46 -5.72
N LYS A 51 -7.16 -8.69 -5.31
CA LYS A 51 -6.50 -7.69 -6.15
C LYS A 51 -5.80 -8.31 -7.36
N GLY A 52 -5.00 -9.35 -7.14
CA GLY A 52 -4.30 -10.09 -8.20
C GLY A 52 -5.25 -10.71 -9.22
N ALA A 53 -6.33 -11.33 -8.75
CA ALA A 53 -7.35 -11.92 -9.61
C ALA A 53 -8.21 -10.89 -10.38
N SER A 54 -8.13 -9.61 -10.02
CA SER A 54 -8.86 -8.52 -10.68
C SER A 54 -7.94 -7.60 -11.49
N LEU A 55 -6.68 -7.94 -11.72
CA LEU A 55 -5.71 -7.08 -12.41
C LEU A 55 -6.18 -6.66 -13.81
N HIS A 56 -6.75 -7.56 -14.58
CA HIS A 56 -7.28 -7.31 -15.93
C HIS A 56 -8.41 -6.28 -15.96
N LEU A 57 -9.14 -6.11 -14.84
CA LEU A 57 -10.24 -5.14 -14.72
C LEU A 57 -9.75 -3.72 -14.35
N THR A 58 -8.46 -3.54 -14.08
CA THR A 58 -7.88 -2.25 -13.65
C THR A 58 -7.17 -1.50 -14.77
N GLY A 59 -7.35 -1.91 -16.01
CA GLY A 59 -6.74 -1.33 -17.21
C GLY A 59 -7.63 -0.34 -17.98
N ASP A 60 -8.67 0.22 -17.35
CA ASP A 60 -9.60 1.14 -18.00
C ASP A 60 -8.87 2.32 -18.64
N LEU A 61 -9.02 2.46 -19.97
CA LEU A 61 -8.37 3.52 -20.76
C LEU A 61 -8.85 4.92 -20.39
N GLN A 62 -10.09 5.07 -19.89
CA GLN A 62 -10.62 6.37 -19.46
C GLN A 62 -9.90 6.93 -18.24
N ALA A 63 -9.32 6.06 -17.39
CA ALA A 63 -8.56 6.45 -16.23
C ALA A 63 -7.07 6.71 -16.53
N ARG A 64 -6.59 6.41 -17.75
CA ARG A 64 -5.18 6.43 -18.13
C ARG A 64 -4.72 7.80 -18.64
N ALA A 65 -3.47 8.15 -18.35
CA ALA A 65 -2.77 9.17 -19.09
C ALA A 65 -2.35 8.58 -20.45
N LEU A 66 -2.80 9.17 -21.56
CA LEU A 66 -2.63 8.61 -22.91
C LEU A 66 -1.63 9.38 -23.77
N TYR A 67 -1.37 10.64 -23.47
CA TYR A 67 -0.44 11.51 -24.22
C TYR A 67 0.18 12.54 -23.27
N PRO A 68 1.37 13.10 -23.61
CA PRO A 68 1.96 14.18 -22.84
C PRO A 68 1.06 15.41 -22.78
N GLN A 69 1.03 16.07 -21.62
CA GLN A 69 0.28 17.31 -21.42
C GLN A 69 1.16 18.35 -20.74
N LEU A 70 1.26 19.51 -21.34
CA LEU A 70 2.11 20.62 -20.89
C LEU A 70 1.27 21.87 -20.61
N ARG A 71 1.60 22.62 -19.57
CA ARG A 71 1.18 24.00 -19.36
C ARG A 71 2.39 24.92 -19.26
N LEU A 72 2.32 26.07 -19.90
CA LEU A 72 3.41 27.06 -19.91
C LEU A 72 3.35 28.04 -18.73
N GLY A 73 2.42 27.89 -17.82
CA GLY A 73 2.27 28.71 -16.60
C GLY A 73 1.27 28.12 -15.63
N LYS A 74 1.45 28.33 -14.32
CA LYS A 74 0.62 27.75 -13.25
C LYS A 74 -0.87 28.07 -13.37
N GLN A 75 -1.23 29.19 -14.00
CA GLN A 75 -2.62 29.63 -14.18
C GLN A 75 -3.28 29.08 -15.45
N LEU A 76 -2.50 28.38 -16.30
CA LEU A 76 -3.00 27.84 -17.56
C LEU A 76 -3.39 26.38 -17.39
N ALA A 77 -4.41 25.96 -18.15
CA ALA A 77 -4.73 24.53 -18.27
C ALA A 77 -3.62 23.81 -19.06
N ARG A 78 -3.40 22.54 -18.74
CA ARG A 78 -2.52 21.68 -19.55
C ARG A 78 -3.18 21.40 -20.91
N ALA A 79 -2.39 21.49 -21.97
CA ALA A 79 -2.76 21.08 -23.31
C ALA A 79 -1.94 19.85 -23.76
N ARG A 80 -2.49 19.05 -24.66
CA ARG A 80 -1.76 17.95 -25.28
C ARG A 80 -0.50 18.50 -25.97
N SER A 81 0.61 17.81 -25.79
CA SER A 81 1.90 18.05 -26.45
C SER A 81 2.40 16.76 -27.10
N ASP A 82 3.33 16.86 -28.03
CA ASP A 82 4.10 15.72 -28.49
C ASP A 82 5.27 15.42 -27.53
N TRP A 83 5.86 14.24 -27.64
CA TRP A 83 6.97 13.81 -26.78
C TRP A 83 8.24 14.64 -26.95
N GLU A 84 8.55 15.07 -28.17
CA GLU A 84 9.76 15.84 -28.46
C GLU A 84 9.70 17.21 -27.77
N SER A 85 8.64 17.95 -28.02
CA SER A 85 8.40 19.27 -27.40
C SER A 85 8.30 19.18 -25.86
N ALA A 86 7.63 18.15 -25.35
CA ALA A 86 7.47 17.96 -23.92
C ALA A 86 8.79 17.69 -23.20
N LEU A 87 9.60 16.76 -23.71
CA LEU A 87 10.88 16.40 -23.10
C LEU A 87 11.95 17.47 -23.30
N GLU A 88 11.97 18.15 -24.46
CA GLU A 88 12.90 19.26 -24.68
C GLU A 88 12.59 20.44 -23.76
N HIS A 89 11.31 20.80 -23.60
CA HIS A 89 10.90 21.81 -22.62
C HIS A 89 11.35 21.44 -21.20
N ALA A 90 11.12 20.20 -20.78
CA ALA A 90 11.55 19.73 -19.45
C ALA A 90 13.07 19.78 -19.31
N ALA A 91 13.83 19.29 -20.27
CA ALA A 91 15.30 19.31 -20.26
C ALA A 91 15.86 20.74 -20.19
N GLY A 92 15.29 21.65 -20.95
CA GLY A 92 15.63 23.07 -20.89
C GLY A 92 15.39 23.71 -19.53
N ARG A 93 14.19 23.46 -18.94
CA ARG A 93 13.82 23.97 -17.61
C ARG A 93 14.72 23.40 -16.49
N PHE A 94 15.05 22.10 -16.55
CA PHE A 94 15.99 21.49 -15.61
C PHE A 94 17.40 22.06 -15.76
N ALA A 95 17.89 22.18 -17.00
CA ALA A 95 19.21 22.74 -17.28
C ALA A 95 19.32 24.20 -16.81
N GLU A 96 18.30 25.02 -17.04
CA GLU A 96 18.22 26.41 -16.55
C GLU A 96 18.29 26.45 -15.04
N THR A 97 17.43 25.67 -14.37
CA THR A 97 17.37 25.56 -12.91
C THR A 97 18.72 25.15 -12.31
N ILE A 98 19.40 24.16 -12.91
CA ILE A 98 20.72 23.69 -12.47
C ILE A 98 21.78 24.79 -12.64
N ARG A 99 21.78 25.52 -13.77
CA ARG A 99 22.75 26.61 -14.02
C ARG A 99 22.57 27.78 -13.05
N GLU A 100 21.32 28.14 -12.73
CA GLU A 100 21.02 29.30 -11.89
C GLU A 100 21.15 29.00 -10.40
N HIS A 101 20.79 27.80 -9.97
CA HIS A 101 20.62 27.46 -8.55
C HIS A 101 21.43 26.25 -8.08
N GLY A 102 22.21 25.65 -8.97
CA GLY A 102 23.00 24.44 -8.69
C GLY A 102 22.19 23.13 -8.75
N PRO A 103 22.87 21.98 -8.79
CA PRO A 103 22.24 20.67 -8.97
C PRO A 103 21.30 20.26 -7.84
N ASP A 104 21.55 20.71 -6.61
CA ASP A 104 20.71 20.40 -5.44
C ASP A 104 19.38 21.16 -5.40
N SER A 105 19.12 22.06 -6.37
CA SER A 105 17.83 22.72 -6.58
C SER A 105 16.82 21.85 -7.34
N VAL A 106 17.24 20.66 -7.77
CA VAL A 106 16.44 19.67 -8.49
C VAL A 106 16.26 18.43 -7.65
N ALA A 107 15.09 17.79 -7.72
CA ALA A 107 14.81 16.56 -7.00
C ALA A 107 13.95 15.57 -7.81
N PHE A 108 14.09 14.29 -7.43
CA PHE A 108 13.32 13.17 -8.00
C PHE A 108 12.65 12.40 -6.86
N TYR A 109 11.33 12.21 -6.96
CA TYR A 109 10.56 11.38 -6.01
C TYR A 109 9.86 10.26 -6.75
N ILE A 110 10.33 9.02 -6.58
CA ILE A 110 9.96 7.89 -7.42
C ILE A 110 9.20 6.80 -6.66
N SER A 111 8.56 5.89 -7.41
CA SER A 111 7.74 4.83 -6.84
C SER A 111 8.56 3.60 -6.42
N GLY A 112 8.16 2.89 -5.37
CA GLY A 112 8.62 1.53 -5.03
C GLY A 112 7.97 0.43 -5.88
N GLN A 113 7.25 0.80 -6.96
CA GLN A 113 6.56 -0.10 -7.88
C GLN A 113 7.11 -0.04 -9.31
N LEU A 114 8.20 0.68 -9.52
CA LEU A 114 8.94 0.70 -10.78
C LEU A 114 9.69 -0.63 -11.00
N LEU A 115 10.13 -0.89 -12.22
CA LEU A 115 11.04 -2.00 -12.53
C LEU A 115 12.46 -1.66 -12.08
N THR A 116 13.31 -2.66 -11.92
CA THR A 116 14.72 -2.50 -11.51
C THR A 116 15.48 -1.59 -12.48
N GLU A 117 15.22 -1.73 -13.77
CA GLU A 117 15.79 -0.94 -14.86
C GLU A 117 15.35 0.53 -14.79
N ASP A 118 14.10 0.80 -14.43
CA ASP A 118 13.56 2.14 -14.24
C ASP A 118 14.29 2.86 -13.09
N TYR A 119 14.46 2.16 -11.97
CA TYR A 119 15.20 2.69 -10.81
C TYR A 119 16.65 3.01 -11.16
N TYR A 120 17.30 2.09 -11.87
CA TYR A 120 18.69 2.27 -12.26
C TYR A 120 18.87 3.51 -13.16
N ALA A 121 17.96 3.69 -14.13
CA ALA A 121 17.96 4.85 -15.01
C ALA A 121 17.79 6.17 -14.23
N PHE A 122 16.82 6.25 -13.30
CA PHE A 122 16.63 7.43 -12.45
C PHE A 122 17.82 7.71 -11.54
N ASN A 123 18.43 6.67 -10.97
CA ASN A 123 19.60 6.82 -10.12
C ASN A 123 20.80 7.40 -10.90
N LYS A 124 21.07 6.84 -12.08
CA LYS A 124 22.13 7.33 -12.99
C LYS A 124 21.84 8.75 -13.46
N LEU A 125 20.58 9.09 -13.78
CA LEU A 125 20.17 10.44 -14.12
C LEU A 125 20.47 11.44 -12.99
N ALA A 126 20.00 11.16 -11.77
CA ALA A 126 20.16 12.08 -10.65
C ALA A 126 21.63 12.28 -10.26
N ARG A 127 22.40 11.20 -10.15
CA ARG A 127 23.76 11.26 -9.58
C ARG A 127 24.84 11.50 -10.62
N ALA A 128 24.78 10.82 -11.76
CA ALA A 128 25.84 10.90 -12.74
C ALA A 128 25.67 12.07 -13.71
N LEU A 129 24.42 12.44 -14.07
CA LEU A 129 24.17 13.52 -15.01
C LEU A 129 23.83 14.85 -14.35
N VAL A 130 22.85 14.85 -13.43
CA VAL A 130 22.42 16.07 -12.71
C VAL A 130 23.45 16.46 -11.65
N GLY A 131 24.02 15.49 -10.95
CA GLY A 131 25.00 15.72 -9.88
C GLY A 131 24.35 16.01 -8.52
N THR A 132 23.19 15.39 -8.23
CA THR A 132 22.51 15.54 -6.93
C THR A 132 22.18 14.18 -6.31
N ASN A 133 22.18 14.12 -4.95
CA ASN A 133 21.65 13.01 -4.18
C ASN A 133 20.16 13.20 -3.82
N ASN A 134 19.48 14.24 -4.31
CA ASN A 134 18.07 14.49 -4.07
C ASN A 134 17.17 13.57 -4.91
N ILE A 135 17.34 12.27 -4.71
CA ILE A 135 16.47 11.22 -5.23
C ILE A 135 16.02 10.34 -4.07
N ASP A 136 14.71 10.27 -3.84
CA ASP A 136 14.15 9.36 -2.84
C ASP A 136 12.88 8.71 -3.39
N SER A 137 12.39 7.69 -2.70
CA SER A 137 11.22 6.96 -3.16
C SER A 137 10.22 6.73 -2.04
N ASN A 138 8.98 6.38 -2.40
CA ASN A 138 7.99 5.97 -1.41
C ASN A 138 8.34 4.63 -0.73
N SER A 139 9.40 3.93 -1.14
CA SER A 139 10.03 2.85 -0.35
C SER A 139 10.54 3.35 0.99
N ARG A 140 10.90 4.65 1.10
CA ARG A 140 11.20 5.34 2.36
C ARG A 140 10.07 5.22 3.37
N LEU A 141 8.83 5.32 2.92
CA LEU A 141 7.63 5.22 3.74
C LEU A 141 7.27 3.77 4.10
N CYS A 142 7.92 2.79 3.45
CA CYS A 142 7.55 1.38 3.54
C CYS A 142 8.54 0.57 4.40
N MET A 143 9.81 0.54 4.01
CA MET A 143 10.77 -0.46 4.48
C MET A 143 12.08 0.10 5.03
N SER A 144 12.30 1.41 5.02
CA SER A 144 13.62 1.97 5.38
C SER A 144 14.05 1.64 6.82
N SER A 145 13.12 1.47 7.75
CA SER A 145 13.44 1.02 9.11
C SER A 145 13.93 -0.42 9.17
N ALA A 146 13.35 -1.31 8.34
CA ALA A 146 13.85 -2.68 8.21
C ALA A 146 15.24 -2.73 7.56
N VAL A 147 15.48 -1.89 6.53
CA VAL A 147 16.81 -1.72 5.92
C VAL A 147 17.85 -1.37 6.98
N VAL A 148 17.56 -0.35 7.80
CA VAL A 148 18.49 0.07 8.88
C VAL A 148 18.67 -1.03 9.92
N GLY A 149 17.59 -1.72 10.32
CA GLY A 149 17.67 -2.84 11.25
C GLY A 149 18.58 -3.96 10.75
N TYR A 150 18.40 -4.40 9.51
CA TYR A 150 19.28 -5.41 8.90
C TYR A 150 20.72 -4.93 8.78
N LYS A 151 20.97 -3.73 8.28
CA LYS A 151 22.33 -3.19 8.14
C LYS A 151 23.05 -3.07 9.47
N ARG A 152 22.36 -2.56 10.51
CA ARG A 152 22.96 -2.42 11.85
C ARG A 152 23.25 -3.75 12.52
N SER A 153 22.35 -4.73 12.35
CA SER A 153 22.47 -6.02 13.03
C SER A 153 23.21 -7.07 12.21
N LEU A 154 23.00 -7.11 10.88
CA LEU A 154 23.52 -8.18 10.01
C LEU A 154 24.54 -7.69 8.97
N GLY A 155 24.74 -6.37 8.83
CA GLY A 155 25.73 -5.77 7.93
C GLY A 155 25.23 -5.42 6.54
N ALA A 156 24.09 -5.98 6.07
CA ALA A 156 23.52 -5.70 4.76
C ALA A 156 21.99 -5.62 4.79
N ASP A 157 21.39 -4.99 3.77
CA ASP A 157 19.94 -5.00 3.54
C ASP A 157 19.50 -6.31 2.88
N ALA A 158 19.61 -7.41 3.63
CA ALA A 158 19.43 -8.75 3.09
C ALA A 158 18.61 -9.61 4.08
N PRO A 159 17.27 -9.76 3.86
CA PRO A 159 16.47 -10.70 4.64
C PRO A 159 17.01 -12.13 4.47
N PRO A 160 17.36 -12.83 5.56
CA PRO A 160 18.06 -14.13 5.46
C PRO A 160 17.15 -15.28 5.04
N CYS A 161 15.84 -15.11 5.11
CA CYS A 161 14.83 -16.15 4.95
C CYS A 161 14.32 -16.30 3.51
N SER A 162 13.58 -17.40 3.28
CA SER A 162 12.76 -17.62 2.09
C SER A 162 11.33 -17.97 2.46
N TYR A 163 10.42 -18.00 1.47
CA TYR A 163 9.01 -18.36 1.73
C TYR A 163 8.83 -19.80 2.18
N GLU A 164 9.78 -20.69 1.88
CA GLU A 164 9.79 -22.07 2.36
C GLU A 164 9.95 -22.18 3.88
N ASP A 165 10.52 -21.16 4.54
CA ASP A 165 10.66 -21.13 5.99
C ASP A 165 9.31 -21.05 6.72
N LEU A 166 8.25 -20.52 6.04
CA LEU A 166 6.88 -20.54 6.52
C LEU A 166 6.34 -21.96 6.70
N ASP A 167 6.78 -22.89 5.85
CA ASP A 167 6.27 -24.27 5.85
C ASP A 167 6.86 -25.11 7.00
N CYS A 168 8.02 -24.73 7.52
CA CYS A 168 8.77 -25.55 8.46
C CYS A 168 9.05 -24.91 9.82
N ALA A 169 8.72 -23.63 10.06
CA ALA A 169 8.89 -22.99 11.37
C ALA A 169 8.01 -23.64 12.46
N ASP A 170 8.49 -23.73 13.70
CA ASP A 170 7.75 -24.29 14.84
C ASP A 170 7.06 -23.20 15.66
N CYS A 171 7.67 -22.02 15.72
CA CYS A 171 7.13 -20.80 16.30
C CYS A 171 7.20 -19.66 15.30
N VAL A 172 6.07 -19.01 15.02
CA VAL A 172 5.98 -17.86 14.12
C VAL A 172 5.47 -16.67 14.89
N LEU A 173 6.23 -15.57 14.88
CA LEU A 173 5.86 -14.27 15.45
C LEU A 173 5.47 -13.32 14.30
N ILE A 174 4.25 -12.79 14.32
CA ILE A 174 3.78 -11.82 13.31
C ILE A 174 3.58 -10.48 14.01
N ALA A 175 4.43 -9.49 13.72
CA ALA A 175 4.41 -8.21 14.41
C ALA A 175 4.06 -7.04 13.47
N GLY A 176 3.04 -6.24 13.84
CA GLY A 176 2.63 -5.05 13.07
C GLY A 176 2.31 -5.34 11.62
N SER A 177 1.69 -6.49 11.35
CA SER A 177 1.38 -6.97 10.00
C SER A 177 0.01 -7.65 9.94
N ASN A 178 -1.02 -6.97 9.41
CA ASN A 178 -2.23 -7.67 9.01
C ASN A 178 -1.94 -8.45 7.71
N MET A 179 -1.25 -9.60 7.87
CA MET A 179 -0.77 -10.44 6.78
C MET A 179 -1.91 -10.98 5.92
N ALA A 180 -3.08 -11.24 6.52
CA ALA A 180 -4.29 -11.68 5.82
C ALA A 180 -4.74 -10.67 4.75
N PHE A 181 -4.51 -9.36 4.95
CA PHE A 181 -4.85 -8.29 4.01
C PHE A 181 -3.66 -7.83 3.16
N ALA A 182 -2.48 -7.69 3.77
CA ALA A 182 -1.29 -7.14 3.11
C ALA A 182 -0.56 -8.15 2.23
N HIS A 183 -0.46 -9.42 2.67
CA HIS A 183 0.25 -10.51 1.98
C HIS A 183 -0.59 -11.79 1.94
N PRO A 184 -1.82 -11.76 1.36
CA PRO A 184 -2.81 -12.83 1.51
C PRO A 184 -2.31 -14.21 1.02
N VAL A 185 -1.48 -14.24 -0.01
CA VAL A 185 -0.96 -15.51 -0.56
C VAL A 185 0.00 -16.18 0.42
N LEU A 186 0.89 -15.42 1.07
CA LEU A 186 1.77 -15.95 2.11
C LEU A 186 0.99 -16.32 3.38
N PHE A 187 -0.06 -15.57 3.72
CA PHE A 187 -0.95 -15.92 4.84
C PHE A 187 -1.63 -17.27 4.59
N ARG A 188 -2.13 -17.50 3.37
CA ARG A 188 -2.71 -18.81 2.97
C ARG A 188 -1.68 -19.94 3.02
N ARG A 189 -0.41 -19.65 2.71
CA ARG A 189 0.69 -20.63 2.86
C ARG A 189 0.90 -20.99 4.33
N LEU A 190 0.91 -20.00 5.21
CA LEU A 190 1.03 -20.20 6.65
C LEU A 190 -0.17 -20.96 7.24
N GLU A 191 -1.42 -20.66 6.78
CA GLU A 191 -2.61 -21.46 7.15
C GLU A 191 -2.46 -22.94 6.78
N ALA A 192 -1.97 -23.22 5.59
CA ALA A 192 -1.72 -24.59 5.13
C ALA A 192 -0.63 -25.28 5.98
N ALA A 193 0.45 -24.57 6.31
CA ALA A 193 1.51 -25.08 7.19
C ALA A 193 0.99 -25.37 8.62
N LYS A 194 0.19 -24.48 9.20
CA LYS A 194 -0.44 -24.66 10.52
C LYS A 194 -1.44 -25.83 10.52
N ALA A 195 -2.20 -25.99 9.44
CA ALA A 195 -3.14 -27.12 9.32
C ALA A 195 -2.41 -28.46 9.20
N ALA A 196 -1.26 -28.50 8.52
CA ALA A 196 -0.42 -29.71 8.42
C ALA A 196 0.36 -30.00 9.71
N ARG A 197 0.64 -28.98 10.52
CA ARG A 197 1.37 -29.08 11.80
C ARG A 197 0.65 -28.27 12.89
N PRO A 198 -0.42 -28.85 13.49
CA PRO A 198 -1.23 -28.15 14.49
C PRO A 198 -0.44 -27.68 15.74
N GLU A 199 0.69 -28.33 16.03
CA GLU A 199 1.59 -27.97 17.13
C GLU A 199 2.38 -26.66 16.89
N MET A 200 2.52 -26.20 15.64
CA MET A 200 3.12 -24.92 15.31
C MET A 200 2.49 -23.79 16.13
N ARG A 201 3.29 -22.97 16.78
CA ARG A 201 2.80 -21.84 17.59
C ARG A 201 2.83 -20.55 16.76
N ILE A 202 1.73 -19.82 16.79
CA ILE A 202 1.62 -18.52 16.09
C ILE A 202 1.25 -17.44 17.10
N VAL A 203 2.13 -16.45 17.22
CA VAL A 203 1.90 -15.24 18.04
C VAL A 203 1.69 -14.05 17.12
N VAL A 204 0.61 -13.30 17.32
CA VAL A 204 0.34 -12.04 16.60
C VAL A 204 0.48 -10.87 17.57
N ILE A 205 1.28 -9.89 17.19
CA ILE A 205 1.50 -8.63 17.91
C ILE A 205 0.91 -7.50 17.08
N ASP A 206 -0.25 -6.99 17.47
CA ASP A 206 -0.94 -5.88 16.80
C ASP A 206 -1.88 -5.19 17.80
N PRO A 207 -1.96 -3.85 17.85
CA PRO A 207 -2.91 -3.14 18.72
C PRO A 207 -4.38 -3.52 18.47
N ARG A 208 -4.70 -3.95 17.25
CA ARG A 208 -6.03 -4.34 16.81
C ARG A 208 -6.10 -5.86 16.58
N ARG A 209 -7.23 -6.48 16.90
CA ARG A 209 -7.49 -7.88 16.57
C ARG A 209 -7.80 -8.01 15.08
N THR A 210 -6.77 -8.07 14.26
CA THR A 210 -6.89 -8.17 12.80
C THR A 210 -7.29 -9.59 12.35
N ASP A 211 -7.67 -9.74 11.06
CA ASP A 211 -7.98 -11.06 10.47
C ASP A 211 -6.78 -12.04 10.52
N THR A 212 -5.58 -11.54 10.69
CA THR A 212 -4.38 -12.38 10.90
C THR A 212 -4.47 -13.14 12.25
N CYS A 213 -5.17 -12.57 13.24
CA CYS A 213 -5.36 -13.20 14.55
C CYS A 213 -6.23 -14.47 14.51
N GLU A 214 -6.95 -14.72 13.41
CA GLU A 214 -7.72 -15.97 13.25
C GLU A 214 -6.84 -17.23 13.18
N LEU A 215 -5.55 -17.03 12.96
CA LEU A 215 -4.56 -18.11 12.96
C LEU A 215 -3.71 -18.15 14.24
N ALA A 216 -3.83 -17.14 15.09
CA ALA A 216 -3.00 -16.97 16.27
C ALA A 216 -3.39 -17.90 17.43
N ASP A 217 -2.40 -18.56 18.04
CA ASP A 217 -2.54 -19.19 19.34
C ASP A 217 -2.46 -18.17 20.49
N LEU A 218 -1.82 -17.02 20.23
CA LEU A 218 -1.69 -15.91 21.17
C LEU A 218 -1.73 -14.57 20.44
N HIS A 219 -2.57 -13.63 20.92
CA HIS A 219 -2.62 -12.25 20.44
C HIS A 219 -2.18 -11.30 21.54
N LEU A 220 -1.07 -10.60 21.31
CA LEU A 220 -0.57 -9.54 22.19
C LEU A 220 -1.03 -8.18 21.65
N ALA A 221 -2.15 -7.68 22.20
CA ALA A 221 -2.77 -6.40 21.84
C ALA A 221 -2.06 -5.24 22.56
N LEU A 222 -0.81 -4.94 22.19
CA LEU A 222 0.01 -3.93 22.85
C LEU A 222 -0.52 -2.50 22.61
N LEU A 223 -0.13 -1.56 23.47
CA LEU A 223 -0.34 -0.14 23.23
C LEU A 223 0.55 0.32 22.07
N PRO A 224 0.03 1.13 21.12
CA PRO A 224 0.81 1.58 19.96
C PRO A 224 2.12 2.27 20.36
N GLY A 225 3.22 1.88 19.72
CA GLY A 225 4.54 2.46 19.93
C GLY A 225 5.38 1.80 21.04
N THR A 226 4.90 0.74 21.70
CA THR A 226 5.60 0.07 22.81
C THR A 226 6.38 -1.18 22.40
N ASP A 227 6.54 -1.42 21.11
CA ASP A 227 7.15 -2.64 20.54
C ASP A 227 8.58 -2.89 21.04
N VAL A 228 9.41 -1.85 21.18
CA VAL A 228 10.80 -1.99 21.70
C VAL A 228 10.80 -2.54 23.12
N ALA A 229 9.92 -2.00 23.99
CA ALA A 229 9.79 -2.50 25.36
C ALA A 229 9.34 -3.98 25.38
N LEU A 230 8.39 -4.34 24.51
CA LEU A 230 7.92 -5.72 24.37
C LEU A 230 9.07 -6.67 23.98
N PHE A 231 9.84 -6.34 22.94
CA PHE A 231 10.96 -7.20 22.51
C PHE A 231 12.08 -7.28 23.55
N HIS A 232 12.37 -6.19 24.25
CA HIS A 232 13.30 -6.23 25.38
C HIS A 232 12.78 -7.07 26.55
N GLY A 233 11.48 -7.03 26.86
CA GLY A 233 10.88 -7.92 27.85
C GLY A 233 10.95 -9.39 27.48
N ILE A 234 10.68 -9.72 26.21
CA ILE A 234 10.86 -11.09 25.69
C ILE A 234 12.34 -11.51 25.86
N LEU A 235 13.28 -10.67 25.45
CA LEU A 235 14.71 -10.95 25.56
C LEU A 235 15.16 -11.08 27.02
N HIS A 236 14.65 -10.24 27.94
CA HIS A 236 14.89 -10.38 29.37
C HIS A 236 14.54 -11.79 29.84
N ILE A 237 13.32 -12.28 29.53
CA ILE A 237 12.89 -13.63 29.94
C ILE A 237 13.81 -14.70 29.35
N LEU A 238 14.12 -14.62 28.04
CA LEU A 238 15.01 -15.56 27.36
C LEU A 238 16.38 -15.66 28.06
N LEU A 239 16.93 -14.52 28.50
CA LEU A 239 18.23 -14.45 29.19
C LEU A 239 18.17 -15.03 30.60
N TRP A 240 17.14 -14.73 31.40
CA TRP A 240 17.02 -15.16 32.79
C TRP A 240 16.59 -16.61 32.92
N GLU A 241 15.84 -17.14 31.95
CA GLU A 241 15.45 -18.57 31.88
C GLU A 241 16.50 -19.43 31.15
N ASP A 242 17.63 -18.84 30.72
CA ASP A 242 18.71 -19.50 29.96
C ASP A 242 18.24 -20.14 28.64
N TRP A 243 17.25 -19.54 27.97
CA TRP A 243 16.75 -19.98 26.66
C TRP A 243 17.46 -19.28 25.51
N ILE A 244 18.77 -19.07 25.63
CA ILE A 244 19.63 -18.43 24.64
C ILE A 244 20.67 -19.44 24.12
N ASP A 245 21.29 -19.13 23.00
CA ASP A 245 22.41 -19.88 22.44
C ASP A 245 23.73 -19.19 22.78
N ARG A 246 24.36 -19.61 23.90
CA ARG A 246 25.62 -18.99 24.40
C ARG A 246 26.79 -19.19 23.45
N SER A 247 26.84 -20.33 22.73
CA SER A 247 27.91 -20.61 21.77
C SER A 247 27.79 -19.70 20.54
N PHE A 248 26.59 -19.60 19.99
CA PHE A 248 26.32 -18.69 18.87
C PHE A 248 26.64 -17.23 19.24
N ILE A 249 26.20 -16.79 20.44
CA ILE A 249 26.51 -15.45 20.92
C ILE A 249 28.00 -15.19 20.97
N ALA A 250 28.78 -16.12 21.56
CA ALA A 250 30.22 -15.97 21.72
C ALA A 250 30.98 -16.02 20.40
N GLU A 251 30.55 -16.84 19.46
CA GLU A 251 31.28 -17.11 18.21
C GLU A 251 30.88 -16.17 17.07
N HIS A 252 29.59 -15.78 17.01
CA HIS A 252 29.02 -15.14 15.85
C HIS A 252 28.45 -13.74 16.11
N THR A 253 28.50 -13.23 17.35
CA THR A 253 27.93 -11.90 17.67
C THR A 253 28.87 -10.99 18.42
N GLU A 254 28.57 -9.68 18.43
CA GLU A 254 29.19 -8.63 19.23
C GLU A 254 28.11 -7.79 19.92
N GLY A 255 28.46 -7.07 21.01
CA GLY A 255 27.53 -6.15 21.70
C GLY A 255 26.64 -6.82 22.75
N PHE A 256 26.87 -8.11 23.10
CA PHE A 256 26.02 -8.82 24.05
C PHE A 256 26.02 -8.23 25.46
N ALA A 257 27.15 -7.76 25.95
CA ALA A 257 27.27 -7.22 27.31
C ALA A 257 26.39 -5.98 27.51
N ASP A 258 26.45 -5.04 26.57
CA ASP A 258 25.66 -3.81 26.60
C ASP A 258 24.16 -4.11 26.48
N LEU A 259 23.78 -5.04 25.61
CA LEU A 259 22.39 -5.46 25.44
C LEU A 259 21.84 -6.14 26.71
N LYS A 260 22.65 -7.01 27.34
CA LYS A 260 22.26 -7.70 28.59
C LYS A 260 22.07 -6.68 29.72
N GLU A 261 22.94 -5.69 29.83
CA GLU A 261 22.81 -4.60 30.81
C GLU A 261 21.54 -3.79 30.57
N LEU A 262 21.26 -3.40 29.31
CA LEU A 262 20.06 -2.67 28.94
C LEU A 262 18.78 -3.43 29.31
N VAL A 263 18.66 -4.69 28.94
CA VAL A 263 17.40 -5.43 29.12
C VAL A 263 17.16 -5.87 30.55
N ARG A 264 18.11 -5.72 31.46
CA ARG A 264 17.97 -6.03 32.89
C ARG A 264 16.74 -5.33 33.49
N ASP A 265 16.49 -4.08 33.13
CA ASP A 265 15.43 -3.25 33.71
C ASP A 265 14.06 -3.49 33.05
N TYR A 266 14.01 -4.25 31.94
CA TYR A 266 12.77 -4.61 31.24
C TYR A 266 12.16 -5.89 31.81
N THR A 267 11.87 -5.86 33.12
CA THR A 267 11.24 -7.01 33.80
C THR A 267 9.84 -7.30 33.23
N PRO A 268 9.33 -8.55 33.34
CA PRO A 268 8.00 -8.90 32.85
C PRO A 268 6.88 -8.00 33.39
N GLY A 269 6.98 -7.56 34.66
CA GLY A 269 6.00 -6.62 35.26
C GLY A 269 6.08 -5.23 34.62
N THR A 270 7.28 -4.65 34.56
CA THR A 270 7.52 -3.34 33.93
C THR A 270 7.02 -3.29 32.48
N VAL A 271 7.31 -4.36 31.71
CA VAL A 271 6.93 -4.43 30.30
C VAL A 271 5.42 -4.63 30.14
N ALA A 272 4.79 -5.46 30.96
CA ALA A 272 3.34 -5.63 30.96
C ALA A 272 2.61 -4.30 31.17
N ASP A 273 3.10 -3.48 32.12
CA ASP A 273 2.53 -2.15 32.39
C ASP A 273 2.75 -1.17 31.22
N ILE A 274 3.96 -1.10 30.67
CA ILE A 274 4.28 -0.22 29.51
C ILE A 274 3.43 -0.59 28.30
N CYS A 275 3.36 -1.88 27.99
CA CYS A 275 2.67 -2.39 26.79
C CYS A 275 1.16 -2.54 26.99
N GLY A 276 0.67 -2.53 28.21
CA GLY A 276 -0.74 -2.77 28.55
C GLY A 276 -1.21 -4.16 28.15
N ILE A 277 -0.38 -5.19 28.36
CA ILE A 277 -0.65 -6.61 28.07
C ILE A 277 -0.57 -7.44 29.35
N ASP A 278 -1.09 -8.67 29.30
CA ASP A 278 -0.97 -9.59 30.42
C ASP A 278 0.48 -10.11 30.55
N ARG A 279 0.97 -10.15 31.81
CA ARG A 279 2.31 -10.65 32.12
C ARG A 279 2.47 -12.14 31.78
N ALA A 280 1.42 -12.95 31.99
CA ALA A 280 1.45 -14.38 31.68
C ALA A 280 1.52 -14.62 30.16
N ASP A 281 0.89 -13.77 29.36
CA ASP A 281 0.96 -13.84 27.90
C ASP A 281 2.36 -13.45 27.37
N LEU A 282 2.99 -12.46 27.99
CA LEU A 282 4.37 -12.11 27.69
C LEU A 282 5.33 -13.28 28.00
N GLN A 283 5.18 -13.92 29.17
CA GLN A 283 5.98 -15.08 29.55
C GLN A 283 5.76 -16.26 28.60
N ARG A 284 4.50 -16.55 28.24
CA ARG A 284 4.15 -17.61 27.27
C ARG A 284 4.77 -17.36 25.89
N CYS A 285 4.75 -16.12 25.42
CA CYS A 285 5.38 -15.74 24.15
C CYS A 285 6.88 -16.02 24.19
N ALA A 286 7.59 -15.59 25.24
CA ALA A 286 9.02 -15.81 25.42
C ALA A 286 9.36 -17.31 25.51
N GLU A 287 8.55 -18.08 26.25
CA GLU A 287 8.72 -19.53 26.37
C GLU A 287 8.61 -20.23 25.00
N TRP A 288 7.60 -19.89 24.21
CA TRP A 288 7.44 -20.48 22.88
C TRP A 288 8.60 -20.13 21.95
N ILE A 289 9.10 -18.89 21.99
CA ILE A 289 10.28 -18.48 21.23
C ILE A 289 11.53 -19.25 21.71
N GLY A 290 11.76 -19.30 23.01
CA GLY A 290 12.96 -19.92 23.59
C GLY A 290 13.03 -21.42 23.32
N ARG A 291 11.93 -22.16 23.59
CA ARG A 291 11.89 -23.62 23.52
C ARG A 291 11.67 -24.19 22.12
N SER A 292 11.14 -23.41 21.16
CA SER A 292 10.94 -23.90 19.78
C SER A 292 12.26 -24.03 19.05
N PRO A 293 12.57 -25.18 18.43
CA PRO A 293 13.81 -25.35 17.65
C PRO A 293 13.92 -24.38 16.47
N ARG A 294 12.78 -24.04 15.84
CA ARG A 294 12.74 -23.16 14.66
C ARG A 294 11.80 -21.99 14.93
N PHE A 295 12.40 -20.80 14.99
CA PHE A 295 11.69 -19.53 15.22
C PHE A 295 11.82 -18.61 14.03
N LEU A 296 10.67 -18.17 13.49
CA LEU A 296 10.55 -17.24 12.37
C LEU A 296 9.77 -16.01 12.83
N SER A 297 10.27 -14.81 12.59
CA SER A 297 9.50 -13.59 12.79
C SER A 297 9.14 -12.91 11.46
N LEU A 298 7.89 -12.47 11.34
CA LEU A 298 7.33 -11.78 10.17
C LEU A 298 6.85 -10.41 10.59
N TRP A 299 7.24 -9.34 9.90
CA TRP A 299 6.73 -8.00 10.23
C TRP A 299 6.56 -7.11 9.01
N CYS A 300 5.83 -6.02 9.20
CA CYS A 300 5.57 -5.06 8.13
C CYS A 300 5.45 -3.62 8.68
N MET A 301 4.53 -2.82 8.14
CA MET A 301 4.41 -1.38 8.37
C MET A 301 4.14 -0.98 9.83
N GLY A 302 3.53 -1.83 10.65
CA GLY A 302 3.27 -1.54 12.06
C GLY A 302 4.56 -1.33 12.88
N LEU A 303 5.62 -2.06 12.55
CA LEU A 303 6.95 -1.82 13.11
C LEU A 303 7.66 -0.67 12.38
N ASN A 304 7.62 -0.70 11.04
CA ASN A 304 8.49 0.13 10.21
C ASN A 304 8.07 1.62 10.22
N GLN A 305 6.76 1.92 10.09
CA GLN A 305 6.24 3.29 10.00
C GLN A 305 6.14 3.95 11.38
N SER A 306 7.26 4.16 12.01
CA SER A 306 7.37 4.71 13.37
C SER A 306 8.61 5.58 13.50
N SER A 307 8.52 6.60 14.33
CA SER A 307 9.67 7.45 14.74
C SER A 307 10.74 6.71 15.56
N ALA A 308 10.48 5.45 15.93
CA ALA A 308 11.43 4.52 16.55
C ALA A 308 11.55 3.21 15.73
N GLY A 309 11.29 3.27 14.42
CA GLY A 309 11.22 2.09 13.56
C GLY A 309 12.52 1.31 13.50
N SER A 310 13.67 1.98 13.43
CA SER A 310 14.99 1.32 13.44
C SER A 310 15.25 0.55 14.73
N ALA A 311 14.90 1.13 15.89
CA ALA A 311 15.04 0.48 17.19
C ALA A 311 14.13 -0.76 17.31
N LYS A 312 12.88 -0.66 16.83
CA LYS A 312 11.94 -1.79 16.80
C LYS A 312 12.50 -2.98 16.00
N ASN A 313 13.05 -2.69 14.81
CA ASN A 313 13.63 -3.72 13.95
C ASN A 313 14.86 -4.37 14.58
N SER A 314 15.80 -3.57 15.12
CA SER A 314 16.99 -4.11 15.80
C SER A 314 16.62 -4.95 17.03
N ALA A 315 15.65 -4.49 17.85
CA ALA A 315 15.20 -5.24 19.02
C ALA A 315 14.56 -6.59 18.67
N LEU A 316 13.80 -6.66 17.55
CA LEU A 316 13.26 -7.93 17.05
C LEU A 316 14.37 -8.86 16.54
N ILE A 317 15.36 -8.32 15.77
CA ILE A 317 16.48 -9.11 15.25
C ILE A 317 17.33 -9.66 16.39
N ASN A 318 17.51 -8.92 17.49
CA ASN A 318 18.23 -9.39 18.67
C ASN A 318 17.67 -10.69 19.25
N LEU A 319 16.35 -10.95 19.15
CA LEU A 319 15.75 -12.22 19.61
C LEU A 319 16.30 -13.42 18.82
N HIS A 320 16.49 -13.26 17.51
CA HIS A 320 17.06 -14.29 16.65
C HIS A 320 18.52 -14.52 16.92
N LEU A 321 19.30 -13.44 17.08
CA LEU A 321 20.74 -13.52 17.35
C LEU A 321 21.01 -14.11 18.74
N ALA A 322 20.25 -13.72 19.76
CA ALA A 322 20.42 -14.26 21.11
C ALA A 322 20.06 -15.75 21.20
N THR A 323 19.15 -16.23 20.38
CA THR A 323 18.71 -17.65 20.38
C THR A 323 19.40 -18.50 19.29
N GLY A 324 20.33 -17.92 18.50
CA GLY A 324 21.01 -18.61 17.40
C GLY A 324 20.03 -19.10 16.30
N LYS A 325 18.84 -18.51 16.19
CA LYS A 325 17.77 -18.95 15.27
C LYS A 325 17.77 -18.11 13.98
N ILE A 326 18.86 -18.24 13.23
CA ILE A 326 19.10 -17.55 11.95
C ILE A 326 19.95 -18.44 11.04
N GLY A 327 19.85 -18.26 9.71
CA GLY A 327 20.68 -18.96 8.72
C GLY A 327 20.30 -20.42 8.46
N ARG A 328 19.23 -20.93 9.06
CA ARG A 328 18.75 -22.31 8.90
C ARG A 328 17.25 -22.38 8.62
N ALA A 329 16.78 -23.50 8.10
CA ALA A 329 15.39 -23.69 7.69
C ALA A 329 14.40 -23.38 8.83
N GLY A 330 13.38 -22.58 8.54
CA GLY A 330 12.34 -22.17 9.49
C GLY A 330 12.81 -21.15 10.54
N CYS A 331 13.98 -20.53 10.37
CA CYS A 331 14.58 -19.63 11.34
C CYS A 331 15.00 -18.30 10.70
N GLY A 332 14.70 -17.20 11.39
CA GLY A 332 15.24 -15.90 11.06
C GLY A 332 14.24 -14.75 11.08
N PRO A 333 14.75 -13.51 11.06
CA PRO A 333 13.95 -12.30 10.94
C PRO A 333 13.57 -12.07 9.48
N PHE A 334 12.26 -11.98 9.17
CA PHE A 334 11.75 -11.85 7.81
C PHE A 334 10.81 -10.64 7.67
N SER A 335 11.31 -9.56 7.16
CA SER A 335 10.57 -8.35 6.81
C SER A 335 9.75 -8.58 5.53
N LEU A 336 8.44 -8.44 5.61
CA LEU A 336 7.53 -8.60 4.48
C LEU A 336 7.39 -7.28 3.72
N THR A 337 8.08 -7.16 2.59
CA THR A 337 8.06 -5.97 1.75
C THR A 337 6.64 -5.65 1.25
N GLY A 338 6.20 -4.41 1.43
CA GLY A 338 4.86 -3.99 1.00
C GLY A 338 4.74 -3.87 -0.51
N GLN A 339 5.63 -3.15 -1.16
CA GLN A 339 5.58 -2.86 -2.60
C GLN A 339 6.27 -3.93 -3.43
N PRO A 340 5.86 -4.14 -4.71
CA PRO A 340 6.25 -5.31 -5.51
C PRO A 340 7.74 -5.33 -5.88
N ASN A 341 8.41 -4.18 -5.94
CA ASN A 341 9.83 -4.07 -6.26
C ASN A 341 10.58 -3.05 -5.39
N ALA A 342 10.15 -2.84 -4.14
CA ALA A 342 10.90 -1.99 -3.22
C ALA A 342 12.29 -2.59 -2.87
N MET A 343 12.46 -3.91 -2.98
CA MET A 343 13.78 -4.56 -2.91
C MET A 343 14.68 -4.08 -4.05
N GLY A 344 14.27 -4.26 -5.31
CA GLY A 344 15.03 -3.82 -6.49
C GLY A 344 15.37 -2.33 -6.46
N GLY A 345 14.45 -1.49 -5.95
CA GLY A 345 14.72 -0.06 -5.75
C GLY A 345 15.86 0.19 -4.77
N ARG A 346 15.95 -0.57 -3.66
CA ARG A 346 17.06 -0.46 -2.70
C ARG A 346 18.35 -1.02 -3.25
N GLU A 347 18.28 -2.15 -3.97
CA GLU A 347 19.40 -2.79 -4.66
C GLU A 347 20.06 -1.86 -5.67
N THR A 348 19.28 -1.05 -6.39
CA THR A 348 19.77 -0.07 -7.38
C THR A 348 20.13 1.30 -6.77
N GLY A 349 19.90 1.51 -5.46
CA GLY A 349 20.26 2.74 -4.78
C GLY A 349 19.23 3.87 -4.90
N SER A 350 17.92 3.57 -5.01
CA SER A 350 16.84 4.55 -5.18
C SER A 350 16.38 5.25 -3.90
N LEU A 351 17.22 5.28 -2.85
CA LEU A 351 17.03 6.10 -1.67
C LEU A 351 18.17 7.12 -1.58
N ALA A 352 17.89 8.28 -0.98
CA ALA A 352 18.79 9.43 -0.95
C ALA A 352 20.21 9.11 -0.42
N ASN A 353 20.33 8.12 0.45
CA ASN A 353 21.58 7.69 1.07
C ASN A 353 22.24 6.48 0.40
N LEU A 354 21.64 5.88 -0.66
CA LEU A 354 22.13 4.65 -1.27
C LEU A 354 22.68 4.85 -2.69
N LEU A 355 23.61 4.00 -3.08
CA LEU A 355 24.12 3.82 -4.45
C LEU A 355 23.88 2.36 -4.91
N PRO A 356 23.99 2.04 -6.21
CA PRO A 356 23.78 0.69 -6.71
C PRO A 356 24.65 -0.36 -6.02
N GLY A 357 24.08 -1.56 -5.80
CA GLY A 357 24.79 -2.70 -5.21
C GLY A 357 25.02 -2.54 -3.71
N HIS A 358 24.02 -2.06 -2.95
CA HIS A 358 24.06 -1.82 -1.50
C HIS A 358 25.20 -0.89 -1.03
N ARG A 359 25.68 0.00 -1.93
CA ARG A 359 26.69 1.01 -1.57
C ARG A 359 26.05 2.21 -0.88
N GLU A 360 26.81 2.87 0.00
CA GLU A 360 26.40 4.09 0.69
C GLU A 360 26.91 5.34 -0.06
N ALA A 361 26.03 6.29 -0.27
CA ALA A 361 26.39 7.57 -0.89
C ALA A 361 27.34 8.41 -0.02
N ALA A 362 27.36 8.19 1.29
CA ALA A 362 28.28 8.86 2.20
C ALA A 362 29.72 8.33 2.12
N ASP A 363 29.92 7.09 1.65
CA ASP A 363 31.25 6.45 1.58
C ASP A 363 32.02 6.93 0.33
N PRO A 364 33.24 7.52 0.50
CA PRO A 364 34.03 8.01 -0.61
C PRO A 364 34.50 6.91 -1.58
N GLY A 365 34.84 5.71 -1.04
CA GLY A 365 35.25 4.57 -1.85
C GLY A 365 34.11 4.06 -2.73
N HIS A 366 32.91 3.94 -2.18
CA HIS A 366 31.72 3.56 -2.90
C HIS A 366 31.36 4.56 -4.02
N ARG A 367 31.48 5.87 -3.73
CA ARG A 367 31.28 6.90 -4.78
C ARG A 367 32.32 6.80 -5.88
N ALA A 368 33.60 6.59 -5.54
CA ALA A 368 34.67 6.46 -6.54
C ALA A 368 34.47 5.22 -7.43
N GLU A 369 34.11 4.07 -6.85
CA GLU A 369 33.80 2.85 -7.62
C GLU A 369 32.67 3.09 -8.65
N VAL A 370 31.56 3.68 -8.20
CA VAL A 370 30.41 3.91 -9.08
C VAL A 370 30.69 5.00 -10.11
N ALA A 371 31.40 6.07 -9.74
CA ALA A 371 31.82 7.12 -10.68
C ALA A 371 32.72 6.56 -11.78
N HIS A 372 33.73 5.74 -11.40
CA HIS A 372 34.59 5.06 -12.35
C HIS A 372 33.80 4.16 -13.32
N TYR A 373 32.87 3.35 -12.79
CA TYR A 373 32.04 2.46 -13.59
C TYR A 373 31.13 3.21 -14.58
N TRP A 374 30.53 4.32 -14.15
CA TRP A 374 29.69 5.17 -15.02
C TRP A 374 30.49 6.09 -15.95
N GLY A 375 31.82 6.14 -15.83
CA GLY A 375 32.68 7.00 -16.66
C GLY A 375 32.46 8.49 -16.38
N VAL A 376 32.10 8.86 -15.11
CA VAL A 376 32.00 10.25 -14.67
C VAL A 376 33.14 10.58 -13.71
N GLU A 377 33.48 11.88 -13.65
CA GLU A 377 34.62 12.32 -12.83
C GLU A 377 34.38 12.10 -11.33
N GLN A 378 33.17 12.43 -10.84
CA GLN A 378 32.78 12.27 -9.44
C GLN A 378 31.26 12.18 -9.29
N LEU A 379 30.82 11.60 -8.16
CA LEU A 379 29.42 11.64 -7.72
C LEU A 379 29.24 12.70 -6.63
N PRO A 380 27.98 13.20 -6.43
CA PRO A 380 27.70 14.22 -5.43
C PRO A 380 28.08 13.76 -4.02
N THR A 381 28.65 14.69 -3.24
CA THR A 381 29.10 14.48 -1.86
C THR A 381 28.10 15.01 -0.83
N SER A 382 27.23 15.94 -1.21
CA SER A 382 26.19 16.49 -0.35
C SER A 382 25.20 15.40 0.05
N PRO A 383 24.75 15.33 1.31
CA PRO A 383 23.69 14.42 1.72
C PRO A 383 22.40 14.67 0.93
N GLY A 384 21.79 13.60 0.43
CA GLY A 384 20.49 13.69 -0.23
C GLY A 384 19.34 13.88 0.78
N LEU A 385 18.26 14.49 0.32
CA LEU A 385 17.06 14.72 1.11
C LEU A 385 16.15 13.50 1.08
N SER A 386 15.76 12.99 2.26
CA SER A 386 14.74 11.94 2.36
C SER A 386 13.35 12.49 2.06
N ALA A 387 12.35 11.61 1.86
CA ALA A 387 11.01 11.99 1.42
C ALA A 387 10.42 13.20 2.16
N ILE A 388 10.42 13.21 3.51
CA ILE A 388 9.89 14.34 4.27
C ILE A 388 10.74 15.60 4.07
N GLU A 389 12.07 15.46 4.23
CA GLU A 389 13.03 16.56 4.06
C GLU A 389 13.00 17.15 2.64
N LEU A 390 12.76 16.29 1.62
CA LEU A 390 12.62 16.70 0.22
C LEU A 390 11.40 17.60 0.02
N PHE A 391 10.22 17.20 0.52
CA PHE A 391 9.01 18.01 0.40
C PHE A 391 9.04 19.25 1.30
N ASP A 392 9.75 19.22 2.43
CA ASP A 392 10.07 20.42 3.20
C ASP A 392 10.92 21.39 2.36
N ALA A 393 11.92 20.90 1.64
CA ALA A 393 12.75 21.70 0.76
C ALA A 393 11.98 22.26 -0.46
N VAL A 394 10.99 21.53 -0.97
CA VAL A 394 10.07 22.04 -2.00
C VAL A 394 9.22 23.16 -1.42
N HIS A 395 8.63 22.98 -0.23
CA HIS A 395 7.81 23.99 0.44
C HIS A 395 8.59 25.28 0.72
N ASP A 396 9.84 25.14 1.15
CA ASP A 396 10.74 26.27 1.45
C ASP A 396 11.34 26.93 0.19
N GLY A 397 11.07 26.40 -1.01
CA GLY A 397 11.56 26.94 -2.27
C GLY A 397 13.04 26.65 -2.56
N ARG A 398 13.67 25.71 -1.84
CA ARG A 398 15.03 25.23 -2.15
C ARG A 398 15.04 24.32 -3.37
N ILE A 399 14.03 23.47 -3.51
CA ILE A 399 13.79 22.68 -4.72
C ILE A 399 12.89 23.48 -5.66
N LYS A 400 13.35 23.68 -6.89
CA LYS A 400 12.69 24.50 -7.91
C LYS A 400 12.20 23.68 -9.11
N ALA A 401 12.78 22.49 -9.34
CA ALA A 401 12.30 21.54 -10.32
C ALA A 401 12.17 20.15 -9.65
N LEU A 402 10.98 19.58 -9.71
CA LEU A 402 10.63 18.31 -9.07
C LEU A 402 10.07 17.34 -10.11
N TRP A 403 10.64 16.13 -10.19
CA TRP A 403 10.08 15.04 -10.98
C TRP A 403 9.50 13.97 -10.06
N ILE A 404 8.20 13.71 -10.19
CA ILE A 404 7.48 12.66 -9.45
C ILE A 404 7.13 11.55 -10.44
N ALA A 405 7.57 10.30 -10.15
CA ALA A 405 7.34 9.17 -11.05
C ALA A 405 6.53 8.05 -10.39
N CYS A 406 5.32 7.79 -10.91
CA CYS A 406 4.45 6.67 -10.57
C CYS A 406 4.13 6.55 -9.07
N THR A 407 4.07 7.68 -8.36
CA THR A 407 3.72 7.76 -6.93
C THR A 407 2.89 8.99 -6.65
N ASN A 408 2.13 8.97 -5.54
CA ASN A 408 1.13 9.99 -5.21
C ASN A 408 1.41 10.65 -3.85
N PRO A 409 2.43 11.55 -3.75
CA PRO A 409 2.77 12.23 -2.49
C PRO A 409 1.63 13.09 -1.93
N ALA A 410 0.78 13.66 -2.78
CA ALA A 410 -0.42 14.42 -2.39
C ALA A 410 -1.51 13.55 -1.70
N GLN A 411 -1.25 12.25 -1.47
CA GLN A 411 -2.08 11.34 -0.68
C GLN A 411 -1.24 10.56 0.35
N SER A 412 -0.01 10.16 0.01
CA SER A 412 0.75 9.17 0.78
C SER A 412 1.63 9.76 1.89
N LEU A 413 2.08 10.99 1.77
CA LEU A 413 2.90 11.65 2.79
C LEU A 413 2.08 12.15 3.99
N PRO A 414 2.67 12.28 5.19
CA PRO A 414 1.99 12.91 6.33
C PRO A 414 1.82 14.42 6.14
N ASP A 415 0.99 15.04 6.96
CA ASP A 415 0.70 16.49 6.92
C ASP A 415 0.34 16.99 5.52
N GLN A 416 -0.72 16.42 4.95
CA GLN A 416 -1.11 16.65 3.56
C GLN A 416 -1.31 18.13 3.19
N ARG A 417 -1.68 18.98 4.14
CA ARG A 417 -1.80 20.42 3.86
C ARG A 417 -0.47 21.01 3.37
N LYS A 418 0.62 20.73 4.10
CA LYS A 418 1.97 21.19 3.72
C LYS A 418 2.42 20.61 2.36
N ILE A 419 2.08 19.36 2.08
CA ILE A 419 2.43 18.71 0.80
C ILE A 419 1.72 19.37 -0.37
N HIS A 420 0.41 19.64 -0.26
CA HIS A 420 -0.36 20.34 -1.28
C HIS A 420 0.17 21.76 -1.51
N GLU A 421 0.51 22.49 -0.44
CA GLU A 421 1.15 23.81 -0.52
C GLU A 421 2.52 23.75 -1.21
N ALA A 422 3.35 22.75 -0.87
CA ALA A 422 4.67 22.55 -1.48
C ALA A 422 4.55 22.32 -2.99
N LEU A 423 3.67 21.41 -3.41
CA LEU A 423 3.45 21.12 -4.83
C LEU A 423 2.88 22.32 -5.60
N ALA A 424 1.98 23.09 -5.00
CA ALA A 424 1.43 24.29 -5.62
C ALA A 424 2.48 25.40 -5.83
N ARG A 425 3.42 25.54 -4.88
CA ARG A 425 4.49 26.55 -4.90
C ARG A 425 5.69 26.19 -5.77
N CYS A 426 5.94 24.88 -5.99
CA CYS A 426 7.11 24.44 -6.76
C CYS A 426 7.08 25.04 -8.18
N PRO A 427 8.13 25.75 -8.62
CA PRO A 427 8.12 26.43 -9.91
C PRO A 427 7.91 25.52 -11.11
N PHE A 428 8.44 24.29 -11.08
CA PHE A 428 8.28 23.32 -12.17
C PHE A 428 8.12 21.89 -11.63
N VAL A 429 6.97 21.27 -11.91
CA VAL A 429 6.62 19.91 -11.48
C VAL A 429 6.36 19.02 -12.69
N VAL A 430 7.19 18.00 -12.87
CA VAL A 430 6.97 16.92 -13.82
C VAL A 430 6.32 15.75 -13.08
N VAL A 431 5.19 15.25 -13.57
CA VAL A 431 4.56 14.03 -13.07
C VAL A 431 4.55 12.99 -14.19
N GLN A 432 5.20 11.87 -13.97
CA GLN A 432 5.17 10.70 -14.85
C GLN A 432 4.22 9.68 -14.21
N GLU A 433 3.10 9.39 -14.85
CA GLU A 433 2.04 8.58 -14.22
C GLU A 433 1.24 7.81 -15.28
N ALA A 434 0.78 6.62 -14.91
CA ALA A 434 -0.10 5.82 -15.74
C ALA A 434 -1.58 6.23 -15.59
N PHE A 435 -2.00 6.72 -14.43
CA PHE A 435 -3.39 7.09 -14.10
C PHE A 435 -3.52 8.60 -13.90
N ALA A 436 -4.24 9.27 -14.80
CA ALA A 436 -4.32 10.74 -14.85
C ALA A 436 -5.07 11.38 -13.66
N GLY A 437 -5.93 10.62 -12.98
CA GLY A 437 -6.80 11.12 -11.90
C GLY A 437 -6.20 11.05 -10.49
N THR A 438 -4.87 10.88 -10.32
CA THR A 438 -4.26 10.94 -8.98
C THR A 438 -4.15 12.38 -8.49
N GLU A 439 -4.21 12.59 -7.16
CA GLU A 439 -4.16 13.93 -6.55
C GLU A 439 -2.90 14.70 -6.94
N THR A 440 -1.78 14.02 -7.09
CA THR A 440 -0.52 14.65 -7.51
C THR A 440 -0.57 15.20 -8.94
N CYS A 441 -1.33 14.57 -9.85
CA CYS A 441 -1.41 14.99 -11.25
C CYS A 441 -1.99 16.40 -11.42
N GLN A 442 -2.81 16.91 -10.50
CA GLN A 442 -3.34 18.27 -10.59
C GLN A 442 -2.27 19.36 -10.51
N TYR A 443 -1.13 19.05 -9.85
CA TYR A 443 0.00 19.99 -9.70
C TYR A 443 1.01 19.95 -10.85
N ALA A 444 0.90 18.96 -11.74
CA ALA A 444 1.84 18.79 -12.84
C ALA A 444 1.84 20.00 -13.79
N ASP A 445 3.01 20.57 -14.07
CA ASP A 445 3.25 21.47 -15.19
C ASP A 445 3.44 20.66 -16.47
N LEU A 446 4.07 19.49 -16.35
CA LEU A 446 4.19 18.48 -17.39
C LEU A 446 3.72 17.12 -16.88
N LEU A 447 2.70 16.54 -17.52
CA LEU A 447 2.24 15.18 -17.27
C LEU A 447 2.73 14.27 -18.39
N LEU A 448 3.50 13.24 -18.04
CA LEU A 448 4.07 12.26 -18.96
C LEU A 448 3.35 10.90 -18.80
N PRO A 449 2.76 10.35 -19.86
CA PRO A 449 2.02 9.10 -19.81
C PRO A 449 2.97 7.90 -19.73
N ALA A 450 2.86 7.13 -18.63
CA ALA A 450 3.67 5.94 -18.38
C ALA A 450 2.93 4.65 -18.74
N ALA A 451 3.67 3.66 -19.23
CA ALA A 451 3.21 2.28 -19.37
C ALA A 451 2.93 1.67 -18.00
N SER A 452 1.94 0.79 -17.93
CA SER A 452 1.51 0.16 -16.71
C SER A 452 1.78 -1.36 -16.73
N TRP A 453 1.19 -2.09 -15.78
CA TRP A 453 1.28 -3.55 -15.70
C TRP A 453 0.77 -4.23 -16.98
N GLY A 454 1.53 -5.25 -17.44
CA GLY A 454 1.25 -5.95 -18.71
C GLY A 454 1.70 -5.25 -19.97
N GLU A 455 2.15 -3.98 -19.88
CA GLU A 455 2.54 -3.11 -20.99
C GLU A 455 4.05 -2.83 -21.06
N LYS A 456 4.83 -3.31 -20.09
CA LYS A 456 6.27 -3.05 -19.96
C LYS A 456 7.08 -4.31 -19.63
N GLU A 457 8.39 -4.25 -19.88
CA GLU A 457 9.34 -5.34 -19.68
C GLU A 457 10.52 -4.91 -18.80
N GLY A 458 10.96 -5.82 -17.93
CA GLY A 458 12.09 -5.61 -17.02
C GLY A 458 12.12 -6.65 -15.91
N SER A 459 12.70 -6.31 -14.77
CA SER A 459 12.83 -7.21 -13.62
C SER A 459 12.28 -6.61 -12.34
N VAL A 460 11.89 -7.49 -11.41
CA VAL A 460 11.45 -7.14 -10.05
C VAL A 460 12.03 -8.11 -9.03
N THR A 461 12.36 -7.60 -7.83
CA THR A 461 12.83 -8.41 -6.69
C THR A 461 11.76 -8.42 -5.60
N ASN A 462 11.30 -9.61 -5.18
CA ASN A 462 10.30 -9.78 -4.12
C ASN A 462 10.90 -9.80 -2.71
N SER A 463 10.05 -9.99 -1.68
CA SER A 463 10.47 -9.96 -0.26
C SER A 463 11.51 -11.03 0.11
N GLU A 464 11.55 -12.16 -0.60
CA GLU A 464 12.52 -13.24 -0.38
C GLU A 464 13.77 -13.13 -1.26
N ARG A 465 14.08 -11.92 -1.79
CA ARG A 465 15.24 -11.70 -2.68
C ARG A 465 15.13 -12.40 -4.03
N ARG A 466 13.94 -12.80 -4.44
CA ARG A 466 13.72 -13.54 -5.70
C ARG A 466 13.44 -12.57 -6.83
N ILE A 467 14.29 -12.62 -7.86
CA ILE A 467 14.17 -11.84 -9.08
C ILE A 467 13.31 -12.58 -10.09
N SER A 468 12.30 -11.89 -10.60
CA SER A 468 11.40 -12.38 -11.64
C SER A 468 11.47 -11.49 -12.88
N HIS A 469 11.43 -12.11 -14.06
CA HIS A 469 11.30 -11.38 -15.34
C HIS A 469 9.85 -10.98 -15.57
N VAL A 470 9.60 -9.66 -15.66
CA VAL A 470 8.32 -9.06 -16.03
C VAL A 470 8.26 -8.95 -17.55
N ARG A 471 7.29 -9.60 -18.19
CA ARG A 471 7.15 -9.61 -19.66
C ARG A 471 5.95 -8.76 -20.08
N ARG A 472 6.14 -8.05 -21.17
CA ARG A 472 5.08 -7.30 -21.84
C ARG A 472 4.14 -8.23 -22.57
N ALA A 473 2.83 -8.12 -22.32
CA ALA A 473 1.77 -8.85 -22.99
C ALA A 473 1.12 -8.04 -24.13
N VAL A 474 0.93 -6.73 -23.91
CA VAL A 474 0.28 -5.81 -24.86
C VAL A 474 1.09 -4.53 -25.00
N PRO A 475 0.92 -3.77 -26.11
CA PRO A 475 1.53 -2.44 -26.24
C PRO A 475 0.93 -1.47 -25.21
N PRO A 476 1.69 -0.43 -24.77
CA PRO A 476 1.14 0.66 -23.99
C PRO A 476 0.04 1.39 -24.76
N PRO A 477 -1.02 1.91 -24.09
CA PRO A 477 -2.11 2.62 -24.74
C PRO A 477 -1.72 4.03 -25.15
N GLY A 478 -2.29 4.50 -26.26
CA GLY A 478 -2.04 5.85 -26.76
C GLY A 478 -0.57 6.08 -27.08
N GLU A 479 0.00 7.12 -26.50
CA GLU A 479 1.42 7.49 -26.63
C GLU A 479 2.24 7.13 -25.37
N ALA A 480 1.68 6.35 -24.43
CA ALA A 480 2.38 5.99 -23.20
C ALA A 480 3.67 5.20 -23.50
N ARG A 481 4.73 5.44 -22.70
CA ARG A 481 6.04 4.82 -22.84
C ARG A 481 6.46 4.11 -21.56
N GLN A 482 7.37 3.15 -21.66
CA GLN A 482 8.02 2.52 -20.51
C GLN A 482 8.83 3.57 -19.73
N ASP A 483 8.87 3.44 -18.41
CA ASP A 483 9.45 4.43 -17.50
C ASP A 483 10.92 4.68 -17.81
N TRP A 484 11.75 3.64 -17.96
CA TRP A 484 13.17 3.75 -18.32
C TRP A 484 13.38 4.50 -19.66
N ASN A 485 12.48 4.28 -20.62
CA ASN A 485 12.58 4.93 -21.95
C ASN A 485 12.34 6.44 -21.85
N ILE A 486 11.33 6.86 -21.05
CA ILE A 486 11.06 8.29 -20.77
C ILE A 486 12.28 8.93 -20.12
N VAL A 487 12.84 8.27 -19.10
CA VAL A 487 14.02 8.76 -18.36
C VAL A 487 15.24 8.89 -19.26
N CYS A 488 15.55 7.86 -20.06
CA CYS A 488 16.72 7.87 -20.96
C CYS A 488 16.58 8.90 -22.09
N ASP A 489 15.36 9.09 -22.63
CA ASP A 489 15.13 10.10 -23.69
C ASP A 489 15.28 11.52 -23.13
N PHE A 490 14.72 11.80 -21.94
CA PHE A 490 14.96 13.04 -21.23
C PHE A 490 16.44 13.25 -20.90
N ALA A 491 17.10 12.20 -20.39
CA ALA A 491 18.51 12.28 -20.00
C ALA A 491 19.43 12.63 -21.18
N ARG A 492 19.20 12.05 -22.36
CA ARG A 492 19.96 12.38 -23.58
C ARG A 492 19.81 13.86 -23.97
N ARG A 493 18.60 14.44 -23.85
CA ARG A 493 18.35 15.85 -24.10
C ARG A 493 19.04 16.75 -23.06
N LEU A 494 18.88 16.40 -21.79
CA LEU A 494 19.54 17.12 -20.70
C LEU A 494 21.07 17.03 -20.79
N GLU A 495 21.62 15.88 -21.21
CA GLU A 495 23.04 15.70 -21.47
C GLU A 495 23.55 16.67 -22.55
N GLY A 496 22.78 16.90 -23.63
CA GLY A 496 23.07 17.91 -24.65
C GLY A 496 23.16 19.34 -24.08
N HIS A 497 22.37 19.67 -23.06
CA HIS A 497 22.40 20.96 -22.36
C HIS A 497 23.57 21.10 -21.36
N LEU A 498 23.91 20.02 -20.62
CA LEU A 498 24.86 20.06 -19.50
C LEU A 498 26.28 19.60 -19.90
N ARG A 499 26.39 18.64 -20.84
CA ARG A 499 27.64 17.97 -21.23
C ARG A 499 27.80 17.79 -22.74
N PRO A 500 27.67 18.86 -23.55
CA PRO A 500 27.64 18.74 -25.01
C PRO A 500 28.93 18.11 -25.60
N ALA A 501 30.07 18.25 -24.90
CA ALA A 501 31.36 17.70 -25.33
C ALA A 501 31.59 16.20 -25.03
N LYS A 502 30.75 15.58 -24.19
CA LYS A 502 30.86 14.18 -23.74
C LYS A 502 29.49 13.49 -23.68
N PRO A 503 28.77 13.36 -24.82
CA PRO A 503 27.49 12.68 -24.87
C PRO A 503 27.68 11.14 -24.74
N GLY A 504 26.57 10.42 -24.41
CA GLY A 504 26.49 8.97 -24.49
C GLY A 504 26.37 8.24 -23.18
N LEU A 505 26.12 8.96 -22.06
CA LEU A 505 25.92 8.34 -20.74
C LEU A 505 24.66 7.46 -20.69
N PHE A 506 23.66 7.75 -21.54
CA PHE A 506 22.37 7.05 -21.63
C PHE A 506 22.15 6.35 -22.99
N ALA A 507 23.17 5.70 -23.52
CA ALA A 507 23.11 4.97 -24.80
C ALA A 507 22.50 3.56 -24.66
N PHE A 508 21.33 3.45 -23.99
CA PHE A 508 20.61 2.20 -23.82
C PHE A 508 19.59 1.99 -24.94
N ALA A 509 19.57 0.77 -25.51
CA ALA A 509 18.66 0.39 -26.57
C ALA A 509 17.34 -0.22 -26.03
N ASP A 510 17.41 -0.94 -24.90
CA ASP A 510 16.32 -1.68 -24.30
C ASP A 510 16.53 -1.85 -22.78
N SER A 511 15.52 -2.41 -22.08
CA SER A 511 15.59 -2.69 -20.65
C SER A 511 16.68 -3.71 -20.31
N ARG A 512 16.98 -4.65 -21.21
CA ARG A 512 18.04 -5.64 -21.03
C ARG A 512 19.40 -4.99 -20.90
N SER A 513 19.71 -3.99 -21.74
CA SER A 513 20.99 -3.27 -21.70
C SER A 513 21.18 -2.50 -20.38
N LEU A 514 20.09 -1.98 -19.79
CA LEU A 514 20.10 -1.39 -18.45
C LEU A 514 20.37 -2.44 -17.36
N PHE A 515 19.69 -3.58 -17.43
CA PHE A 515 19.90 -4.69 -16.49
C PHE A 515 21.32 -5.24 -16.57
N ASP A 516 21.86 -5.40 -17.80
CA ASP A 516 23.20 -5.91 -18.03
C ASP A 516 24.28 -4.95 -17.52
N GLU A 517 24.10 -3.63 -17.62
CA GLU A 517 24.99 -2.65 -16.99
C GLU A 517 24.86 -2.69 -15.46
N TYR A 518 23.64 -2.69 -14.92
CA TYR A 518 23.39 -2.68 -13.47
C TYR A 518 23.98 -3.90 -12.76
N LYS A 519 23.75 -5.12 -13.27
CA LYS A 519 24.21 -6.36 -12.61
C LYS A 519 25.73 -6.42 -12.41
N LEU A 520 26.50 -5.79 -13.28
CA LEU A 520 27.97 -5.76 -13.16
C LEU A 520 28.43 -4.91 -11.97
N LEU A 521 27.65 -3.91 -11.55
CA LEU A 521 27.90 -3.17 -10.30
C LEU A 521 27.67 -4.00 -9.04
N THR A 522 27.03 -5.16 -9.15
CA THR A 522 26.78 -6.06 -8.02
C THR A 522 27.82 -7.17 -7.90
N ALA A 523 28.68 -7.39 -8.90
CA ALA A 523 29.64 -8.46 -8.94
C ALA A 523 30.57 -8.45 -7.70
N GLY A 524 30.68 -9.61 -7.03
CA GLY A 524 31.48 -9.78 -5.83
C GLY A 524 30.92 -9.16 -4.55
N ARG A 525 29.68 -8.64 -4.58
CA ARG A 525 29.00 -8.09 -3.41
C ARG A 525 28.00 -9.07 -2.81
N ASP A 526 27.41 -8.71 -1.68
CA ASP A 526 26.38 -9.50 -0.96
C ASP A 526 25.15 -9.87 -1.82
N LEU A 527 24.80 -9.00 -2.77
CA LEU A 527 23.71 -9.22 -3.74
C LEU A 527 24.23 -9.51 -5.15
N ASP A 528 25.28 -10.26 -5.32
CA ASP A 528 25.86 -10.56 -6.64
C ASP A 528 24.82 -11.11 -7.63
N LEU A 529 24.57 -10.37 -8.72
CA LEU A 529 23.64 -10.72 -9.79
C LEU A 529 24.37 -11.03 -11.11
N SER A 530 25.70 -11.06 -11.10
CA SER A 530 26.53 -11.14 -12.32
C SER A 530 26.21 -12.33 -13.21
N GLY A 531 25.71 -13.43 -12.66
CA GLY A 531 25.28 -14.63 -13.39
C GLY A 531 23.89 -14.55 -14.00
N LEU A 532 23.06 -13.56 -13.64
CA LEU A 532 21.67 -13.47 -14.13
C LEU A 532 21.56 -12.81 -15.51
N SER A 533 20.54 -13.23 -16.25
CA SER A 533 20.07 -12.59 -17.48
C SER A 533 18.58 -12.88 -17.70
N TYR A 534 17.88 -12.11 -18.52
CA TYR A 534 16.50 -12.39 -18.87
C TYR A 534 16.34 -13.80 -19.47
N ALA A 535 17.24 -14.20 -20.37
CA ALA A 535 17.21 -15.55 -20.97
C ALA A 535 17.39 -16.66 -19.92
N LEU A 536 18.20 -16.42 -18.87
CA LEU A 536 18.37 -17.37 -17.77
C LEU A 536 17.09 -17.43 -16.91
N LEU A 537 16.51 -16.29 -16.55
CA LEU A 537 15.24 -16.21 -15.83
C LEU A 537 14.09 -16.83 -16.60
N ASP A 538 14.07 -16.73 -17.92
CA ASP A 538 13.10 -17.39 -18.79
C ASP A 538 13.24 -18.91 -18.80
N ARG A 539 14.48 -19.41 -18.75
CA ARG A 539 14.77 -20.84 -18.77
C ARG A 539 14.61 -21.51 -17.40
N LEU A 540 15.19 -20.92 -16.34
CA LEU A 540 15.22 -21.51 -15.00
C LEU A 540 14.05 -21.07 -14.12
N GLY A 541 13.28 -20.05 -14.54
CA GLY A 541 12.32 -19.36 -13.69
C GLY A 541 12.97 -18.35 -12.74
N PRO A 542 12.20 -17.76 -11.84
CA PRO A 542 12.66 -16.74 -10.88
C PRO A 542 13.77 -17.27 -9.95
N GLN A 543 14.82 -16.47 -9.74
CA GLN A 543 16.01 -16.84 -8.96
C GLN A 543 16.27 -15.89 -7.79
N GLN A 544 16.67 -16.42 -6.63
CA GLN A 544 17.08 -15.63 -5.47
C GLN A 544 18.55 -15.20 -5.59
N TRP A 545 18.83 -13.97 -5.21
CA TRP A 545 20.21 -13.54 -5.08
C TRP A 545 20.81 -13.93 -3.70
N PRO A 546 22.15 -14.04 -3.58
CA PRO A 546 23.18 -13.91 -4.63
C PRO A 546 23.11 -15.01 -5.69
N PHE A 547 23.43 -14.62 -6.93
CA PHE A 547 23.56 -15.51 -8.09
C PHE A 547 24.78 -15.09 -8.91
N PRO A 548 26.00 -15.40 -8.45
CA PRO A 548 27.24 -15.03 -9.12
C PRO A 548 27.43 -15.77 -10.44
N THR A 549 28.33 -15.27 -11.29
CA THR A 549 28.72 -15.95 -12.53
C THR A 549 29.14 -17.39 -12.26
N GLY A 550 28.57 -18.34 -13.01
CA GLY A 550 28.82 -19.77 -12.84
C GLY A 550 27.91 -20.49 -11.83
N ALA A 551 27.05 -19.76 -11.11
CA ALA A 551 26.05 -20.40 -10.24
C ALA A 551 24.97 -21.12 -11.07
N GLU A 552 24.52 -22.29 -10.62
CA GLU A 552 23.45 -23.05 -11.24
C GLU A 552 22.06 -22.68 -10.70
N GLN A 553 22.01 -22.18 -9.45
CA GLN A 553 20.80 -21.77 -8.76
C GLN A 553 21.11 -20.64 -7.76
N GLY A 554 20.08 -19.89 -7.40
CA GLY A 554 20.18 -18.82 -6.42
C GLY A 554 20.25 -19.33 -4.98
N THR A 555 20.64 -18.44 -4.05
CA THR A 555 20.82 -18.78 -2.63
C THR A 555 19.54 -18.53 -1.84
N SER A 556 18.86 -19.57 -1.38
CA SER A 556 17.58 -19.46 -0.68
C SER A 556 17.69 -18.89 0.74
N ARG A 557 18.77 -19.17 1.46
CA ARG A 557 19.01 -18.69 2.84
C ARG A 557 20.42 -18.10 2.96
N LEU A 558 20.52 -16.97 3.68
CA LEU A 558 21.79 -16.31 3.95
C LEU A 558 22.29 -16.67 5.35
N TYR A 559 23.59 -16.50 5.57
CA TYR A 559 24.26 -16.65 6.88
C TYR A 559 24.24 -18.07 7.45
N ALA A 560 24.15 -19.10 6.61
CA ALA A 560 24.16 -20.50 7.05
C ALA A 560 25.53 -20.92 7.66
N ASP A 561 26.59 -20.23 7.30
CA ASP A 561 27.93 -20.39 7.82
C ASP A 561 28.22 -19.55 9.09
N GLY A 562 27.26 -18.81 9.59
CA GLY A 562 27.40 -17.90 10.74
C GLY A 562 28.26 -16.68 10.48
N ARG A 563 28.57 -16.36 9.20
CA ARG A 563 29.31 -15.16 8.81
C ARG A 563 28.36 -14.07 8.28
N PHE A 564 28.65 -12.86 8.71
CA PHE A 564 27.85 -11.68 8.39
C PHE A 564 28.71 -10.64 7.65
N PRO A 565 28.15 -9.87 6.69
CA PRO A 565 28.88 -8.85 5.93
C PRO A 565 29.14 -7.57 6.77
N THR A 566 29.64 -7.74 7.98
CA THR A 566 30.15 -6.71 8.88
C THR A 566 31.68 -6.67 8.85
N ALA A 567 32.29 -5.63 9.39
CA ALA A 567 33.74 -5.49 9.42
C ALA A 567 34.43 -6.64 10.20
N SER A 568 33.78 -7.17 11.24
CA SER A 568 34.30 -8.29 12.06
C SER A 568 33.87 -9.68 11.55
N GLY A 569 32.96 -9.74 10.56
CA GLY A 569 32.31 -10.98 10.14
C GLY A 569 31.25 -11.50 11.13
N ARG A 570 30.92 -10.73 12.19
CA ARG A 570 29.97 -11.08 13.25
C ARG A 570 28.75 -10.20 13.21
N ALA A 571 27.58 -10.72 13.60
CA ALA A 571 26.35 -9.92 13.77
C ALA A 571 26.45 -8.99 14.99
N GLN A 572 25.72 -7.88 14.93
CA GLN A 572 25.70 -6.87 16.00
C GLN A 572 24.42 -6.98 16.81
N LEU A 573 24.54 -7.24 18.11
CA LEU A 573 23.45 -7.12 19.08
C LEU A 573 23.31 -5.65 19.48
N VAL A 574 22.22 -5.01 19.05
CA VAL A 574 22.04 -3.56 19.16
C VAL A 574 21.32 -3.20 20.46
N ALA A 575 22.00 -2.52 21.36
CA ALA A 575 21.43 -2.03 22.62
C ALA A 575 20.85 -0.62 22.44
N GLU A 576 19.53 -0.52 22.18
CA GLU A 576 18.82 0.76 22.03
C GLU A 576 17.60 0.80 22.95
N PRO A 577 17.49 1.78 23.87
CA PRO A 577 16.41 1.82 24.84
C PRO A 577 15.05 2.17 24.21
N TYR A 578 13.97 1.72 24.84
CA TYR A 578 12.62 2.13 24.51
C TYR A 578 12.45 3.65 24.66
N ARG A 579 11.80 4.25 23.69
CA ARG A 579 11.34 5.63 23.71
C ARG A 579 9.86 5.68 23.41
N ALA A 580 9.09 6.41 24.21
CA ALA A 580 7.68 6.60 23.96
C ALA A 580 7.44 7.35 22.64
N ALA A 581 6.27 7.14 22.03
CA ALA A 581 5.86 7.86 20.83
C ALA A 581 5.94 9.39 21.02
N GLN A 582 6.37 10.11 19.98
CA GLN A 582 6.61 11.55 20.06
C GLN A 582 5.35 12.35 20.41
N GLU A 583 4.20 12.00 19.80
CA GLU A 583 2.93 12.67 20.11
C GLU A 583 2.16 11.88 21.17
N LYS A 584 2.05 12.50 22.37
CA LYS A 584 1.28 11.93 23.47
C LYS A 584 -0.20 12.31 23.35
N ARG A 585 -1.07 11.41 23.81
CA ARG A 585 -2.48 11.72 24.07
C ARG A 585 -2.59 12.74 25.20
N ASP A 586 -3.61 13.59 25.12
CA ASP A 586 -3.99 14.53 26.18
C ASP A 586 -5.53 14.66 26.26
N ALA A 587 -6.02 15.53 27.13
CA ALA A 587 -7.46 15.73 27.31
C ALA A 587 -8.15 16.27 26.04
N ARG A 588 -7.43 16.99 25.16
CA ARG A 588 -7.95 17.53 23.90
C ARG A 588 -7.93 16.49 22.78
N TYR A 589 -6.97 15.58 22.78
CA TYR A 589 -6.80 14.52 21.79
C TYR A 589 -6.67 13.16 22.51
N PRO A 590 -7.77 12.64 23.03
CA PRO A 590 -7.73 11.52 23.98
C PRO A 590 -7.56 10.14 23.33
N LEU A 591 -7.73 10.02 22.02
CA LEU A 591 -7.60 8.77 21.31
C LEU A 591 -6.28 8.69 20.55
N THR A 592 -5.71 7.49 20.46
CA THR A 592 -4.60 7.18 19.55
C THR A 592 -5.16 6.71 18.21
N LEU A 593 -4.87 7.44 17.14
CA LEU A 593 -5.16 7.02 15.78
C LEU A 593 -4.12 6.00 15.31
N ASN A 594 -4.59 4.85 14.87
CA ASN A 594 -3.81 3.88 14.12
C ASN A 594 -4.35 3.80 12.69
N THR A 595 -3.50 3.58 11.70
CA THR A 595 -3.89 3.43 10.30
C THR A 595 -3.51 2.05 9.77
N GLY A 596 -4.26 1.54 8.80
CA GLY A 596 -4.00 0.23 8.22
C GLY A 596 -4.59 0.03 6.83
N ARG A 597 -4.58 -1.21 6.36
CA ARG A 597 -5.05 -1.59 5.03
C ARG A 597 -6.46 -2.15 5.05
N LEU A 598 -7.17 -1.88 3.95
CA LEU A 598 -8.33 -2.67 3.53
C LEU A 598 -7.86 -3.93 2.77
N ARG A 599 -8.70 -4.96 2.75
CA ARG A 599 -8.40 -6.25 2.11
C ARG A 599 -8.23 -6.12 0.59
N ASP A 600 -9.12 -5.38 -0.06
CA ASP A 600 -9.24 -5.38 -1.51
C ASP A 600 -8.66 -4.10 -2.16
N GLN A 601 -8.19 -3.12 -1.38
CA GLN A 601 -7.61 -1.88 -1.89
C GLN A 601 -6.08 -1.86 -1.83
N TRP A 602 -5.46 -1.00 -2.66
CA TRP A 602 -4.02 -0.85 -2.74
C TRP A 602 -3.58 0.62 -2.71
N HIS A 603 -2.74 0.99 -1.72
CA HIS A 603 -2.21 2.35 -1.51
C HIS A 603 -3.30 3.45 -1.66
N GLY A 604 -3.07 4.49 -2.47
CA GLY A 604 -4.03 5.56 -2.76
C GLY A 604 -5.08 5.22 -3.81
N MET A 605 -5.29 3.94 -4.09
CA MET A 605 -6.32 3.42 -5.00
C MET A 605 -6.22 3.92 -6.45
N SER A 606 -5.09 4.45 -6.90
CA SER A 606 -4.92 4.92 -8.29
C SER A 606 -5.29 3.84 -9.33
N ARG A 607 -4.99 2.58 -9.05
CA ARG A 607 -5.36 1.42 -9.85
C ARG A 607 -6.63 0.73 -9.34
N THR A 608 -6.68 0.33 -8.07
CA THR A 608 -7.81 -0.44 -7.52
C THR A 608 -9.09 0.38 -7.43
N GLY A 609 -8.99 1.70 -7.33
CA GLY A 609 -10.10 2.63 -7.33
C GLY A 609 -10.79 2.82 -8.70
N THR A 610 -10.27 2.19 -9.77
CA THR A 610 -10.96 2.13 -11.08
C THR A 610 -11.83 0.87 -11.23
N CYS A 611 -11.77 -0.06 -10.25
CA CYS A 611 -12.45 -1.36 -10.34
C CYS A 611 -13.55 -1.47 -9.27
N ALA A 612 -14.80 -1.35 -9.67
CA ALA A 612 -15.98 -1.40 -8.79
C ALA A 612 -16.03 -2.67 -7.92
N ARG A 613 -15.61 -3.81 -8.45
CA ARG A 613 -15.55 -5.09 -7.73
C ARG A 613 -14.72 -5.03 -6.44
N LEU A 614 -13.69 -4.17 -6.40
CA LEU A 614 -12.78 -4.06 -5.25
C LEU A 614 -13.31 -3.14 -4.14
N PHE A 615 -14.40 -2.40 -4.37
CA PHE A 615 -15.10 -1.63 -3.34
C PHE A 615 -16.11 -2.45 -2.53
N GLY A 616 -16.49 -3.63 -2.99
CA GLY A 616 -17.56 -4.41 -2.36
C GLY A 616 -17.30 -4.82 -0.90
N HIS A 617 -16.05 -4.88 -0.45
CA HIS A 617 -15.70 -5.20 0.94
C HIS A 617 -15.85 -3.97 1.87
N GLU A 618 -15.39 -2.83 1.43
CA GLU A 618 -15.49 -1.55 2.14
C GLU A 618 -15.75 -0.47 1.09
N GLU A 619 -16.94 0.11 1.11
CA GLU A 619 -17.42 0.97 0.05
C GLU A 619 -17.05 2.45 0.29
N GLU A 620 -17.03 2.90 1.54
CA GLU A 620 -16.73 4.29 1.90
C GLU A 620 -15.76 4.38 3.09
N ALA A 621 -15.12 5.54 3.22
CA ALA A 621 -14.21 5.80 4.33
C ALA A 621 -14.98 5.83 5.66
N MET A 622 -14.53 5.06 6.65
CA MET A 622 -15.09 5.06 8.00
C MET A 622 -13.98 5.13 9.04
N VAL A 623 -14.23 5.82 10.15
CA VAL A 623 -13.39 5.68 11.34
C VAL A 623 -13.96 4.61 12.25
N HIS A 624 -13.14 3.62 12.60
CA HIS A 624 -13.54 2.51 13.46
C HIS A 624 -13.19 2.82 14.92
N LEU A 625 -14.16 2.67 15.80
CA LEU A 625 -14.03 2.84 17.25
C LEU A 625 -14.63 1.63 17.97
N HIS A 626 -14.07 1.31 19.14
CA HIS A 626 -14.67 0.32 20.03
C HIS A 626 -16.10 0.74 20.42
N PRO A 627 -17.09 -0.18 20.52
CA PRO A 627 -18.47 0.14 20.89
C PRO A 627 -18.60 0.93 22.22
N GLU A 628 -17.70 0.70 23.17
CA GLU A 628 -17.63 1.47 24.40
C GLU A 628 -17.31 2.95 24.17
N GLU A 629 -16.44 3.26 23.20
CA GLU A 629 -16.10 4.63 22.83
C GLU A 629 -17.29 5.35 22.16
N LEU A 630 -18.10 4.62 21.35
CA LEU A 630 -19.34 5.16 20.81
C LEU A 630 -20.33 5.50 21.94
N ARG A 631 -20.54 4.57 22.88
CA ARG A 631 -21.45 4.78 24.04
C ARG A 631 -21.01 5.98 24.90
N ARG A 632 -19.71 6.07 25.23
CA ARG A 632 -19.16 7.19 26.03
C ARG A 632 -19.37 8.55 25.37
N ARG A 633 -19.36 8.61 24.02
CA ARG A 633 -19.52 9.82 23.24
C ARG A 633 -20.93 10.03 22.71
N GLN A 634 -21.87 9.14 23.07
CA GLN A 634 -23.26 9.17 22.61
C GLN A 634 -23.38 9.15 21.07
N LEU A 635 -22.47 8.42 20.41
CA LEU A 635 -22.45 8.24 18.95
C LEU A 635 -23.20 6.97 18.55
N ARG A 636 -23.80 7.02 17.37
CA ARG A 636 -24.44 5.85 16.73
C ARG A 636 -23.58 5.35 15.59
N ASP A 637 -23.64 4.05 15.37
CA ASP A 637 -23.00 3.44 14.18
C ASP A 637 -23.50 4.09 12.89
N GLY A 638 -22.61 4.39 11.95
CA GLY A 638 -22.91 5.12 10.71
C GLY A 638 -23.11 6.65 10.85
N GLN A 639 -23.07 7.20 12.07
CA GLN A 639 -23.19 8.64 12.27
C GLN A 639 -21.97 9.39 11.74
N LEU A 640 -22.16 10.55 11.08
CA LEU A 640 -21.06 11.43 10.71
C LEU A 640 -20.41 12.04 11.94
N VAL A 641 -19.08 11.98 11.96
CA VAL A 641 -18.25 12.56 13.01
C VAL A 641 -17.13 13.40 12.38
N ARG A 642 -16.63 14.36 13.13
CA ARG A 642 -15.40 15.07 12.83
C ARG A 642 -14.24 14.40 13.57
N LEU A 643 -13.36 13.74 12.81
CA LEU A 643 -12.10 13.20 13.31
C LEU A 643 -11.03 14.26 13.15
N LYS A 644 -10.44 14.73 14.25
CA LYS A 644 -9.52 15.87 14.29
C LYS A 644 -8.20 15.51 14.97
N SER A 645 -7.09 15.89 14.35
CA SER A 645 -5.76 15.93 14.99
C SER A 645 -5.29 17.38 15.19
N ARG A 646 -4.06 17.57 15.65
CA ARG A 646 -3.43 18.90 15.74
C ARG A 646 -3.17 19.55 14.37
N ARG A 647 -3.21 18.78 13.28
CA ARG A 647 -2.84 19.18 11.90
C ARG A 647 -4.04 19.41 10.99
N GLY A 648 -5.10 18.63 11.16
CA GLY A 648 -6.26 18.74 10.30
C GLY A 648 -7.46 17.95 10.82
N ALA A 649 -8.50 17.92 10.02
CA ALA A 649 -9.74 17.21 10.34
C ALA A 649 -10.38 16.61 9.09
N LEU A 650 -11.14 15.52 9.29
CA LEU A 650 -12.00 14.88 8.31
C LEU A 650 -13.40 14.74 8.86
N VAL A 651 -14.40 14.81 8.00
CA VAL A 651 -15.78 14.47 8.31
C VAL A 651 -16.10 13.15 7.60
N LEU A 652 -16.44 12.11 8.36
CA LEU A 652 -16.69 10.77 7.83
C LEU A 652 -17.60 9.98 8.80
N PRO A 653 -18.24 8.88 8.35
CA PRO A 653 -19.02 8.03 9.25
C PRO A 653 -18.13 7.30 10.25
N VAL A 654 -18.70 7.05 11.44
CA VAL A 654 -18.08 6.18 12.46
C VAL A 654 -18.63 4.77 12.35
N SER A 655 -17.77 3.78 12.55
CA SER A 655 -18.16 2.36 12.62
C SER A 655 -17.82 1.77 13.98
N ALA A 656 -18.76 1.01 14.56
CA ALA A 656 -18.54 0.22 15.74
C ALA A 656 -17.72 -1.03 15.37
N ASP A 657 -16.55 -1.21 16.01
CA ASP A 657 -15.61 -2.30 15.70
C ASP A 657 -14.93 -2.83 16.96
N ASP A 658 -15.33 -4.02 17.40
CA ASP A 658 -14.77 -4.71 18.55
C ASP A 658 -13.30 -5.11 18.39
N SER A 659 -12.79 -5.10 17.16
CA SER A 659 -11.36 -5.35 16.88
C SER A 659 -10.46 -4.21 17.31
N VAL A 660 -11.00 -3.00 17.46
CA VAL A 660 -10.29 -1.80 17.92
C VAL A 660 -10.33 -1.74 19.45
N ARG A 661 -9.20 -1.47 20.07
CA ARG A 661 -9.11 -1.38 21.53
C ARG A 661 -9.70 -0.05 22.03
N PRO A 662 -10.37 -0.01 23.25
CA PRO A 662 -10.77 1.25 23.87
C PRO A 662 -9.62 2.25 24.00
N GLY A 663 -9.90 3.54 23.81
CA GLY A 663 -8.87 4.59 23.77
C GLY A 663 -8.10 4.71 22.44
N GLN A 664 -8.51 3.94 21.43
CA GLN A 664 -7.93 3.99 20.09
C GLN A 664 -8.99 4.27 19.02
N ALA A 665 -8.54 4.77 17.89
CA ALA A 665 -9.29 4.90 16.65
C ALA A 665 -8.50 4.25 15.51
N PHE A 666 -9.19 3.63 14.56
CA PHE A 666 -8.58 3.06 13.37
C PHE A 666 -9.17 3.69 12.12
N LEU A 667 -8.31 4.09 11.17
CA LEU A 667 -8.72 4.65 9.89
C LEU A 667 -7.97 3.96 8.74
N PRO A 668 -8.65 3.35 7.76
CA PRO A 668 -8.00 2.82 6.58
C PRO A 668 -7.24 3.89 5.80
N MET A 669 -5.98 3.61 5.46
CA MET A 669 -5.04 4.57 4.86
C MET A 669 -5.30 4.91 3.38
N HIS A 670 -6.22 4.21 2.74
CA HIS A 670 -6.40 4.26 1.28
C HIS A 670 -7.12 5.52 0.80
N TRP A 671 -7.92 6.13 1.66
CA TRP A 671 -8.82 7.23 1.34
C TRP A 671 -8.07 8.56 1.21
N GLY A 672 -7.77 8.95 -0.04
CA GLY A 672 -7.24 10.26 -0.41
C GLY A 672 -8.35 11.25 -0.72
N ASP A 673 -7.98 12.49 -1.06
CA ASP A 673 -8.90 13.58 -1.42
C ASP A 673 -9.77 13.26 -2.64
N ARG A 674 -9.33 12.36 -3.49
CA ARG A 674 -10.12 11.87 -4.62
C ARG A 674 -11.41 11.18 -4.18
N PHE A 675 -11.36 10.38 -3.10
CA PHE A 675 -12.47 9.54 -2.66
C PHE A 675 -13.17 10.06 -1.40
N LEU A 676 -12.50 10.90 -0.62
CA LEU A 676 -13.02 11.51 0.60
C LEU A 676 -12.56 12.96 0.69
N LYS A 677 -13.50 13.91 0.64
CA LYS A 677 -13.21 15.32 0.80
C LYS A 677 -12.42 15.61 2.09
N GLY A 678 -11.38 16.44 2.00
CA GLY A 678 -10.62 16.95 3.14
C GLY A 678 -9.16 16.47 3.20
N LEU A 679 -8.51 16.26 2.05
CA LEU A 679 -7.10 15.91 1.86
C LEU A 679 -6.72 14.48 2.33
N GLY A 680 -7.72 13.62 2.56
CA GLY A 680 -7.51 12.22 2.90
C GLY A 680 -6.93 11.97 4.31
N CYS A 681 -6.75 10.69 4.66
CA CYS A 681 -6.43 10.27 6.03
C CYS A 681 -5.10 10.86 6.55
N ASN A 682 -4.12 11.10 5.68
CA ASN A 682 -2.82 11.61 6.08
C ASN A 682 -2.77 13.11 6.44
N VAL A 683 -3.88 13.84 6.31
CA VAL A 683 -4.02 15.17 6.92
C VAL A 683 -3.94 15.11 8.46
N LEU A 684 -4.21 13.93 9.03
CA LEU A 684 -4.20 13.70 10.47
C LEU A 684 -2.83 13.26 11.03
N THR A 685 -1.95 12.73 10.17
CA THR A 685 -0.72 12.06 10.60
C THR A 685 0.44 13.04 10.85
N LEU A 686 1.37 12.62 11.71
CA LEU A 686 2.50 13.42 12.16
C LEU A 686 3.65 13.39 11.15
N PRO A 687 4.25 14.55 10.76
CA PRO A 687 5.41 14.58 9.87
C PRO A 687 6.74 14.30 10.61
N ALA A 688 6.70 13.53 11.70
CA ALA A 688 7.87 13.02 12.37
C ALA A 688 8.40 11.76 11.68
N PHE A 689 9.67 11.49 11.84
CA PHE A 689 10.32 10.33 11.25
C PHE A 689 11.39 9.73 12.17
N ASP A 690 11.75 8.48 11.91
CA ASP A 690 12.87 7.81 12.58
C ASP A 690 14.20 8.51 12.25
N PRO A 691 15.05 8.82 13.23
CA PRO A 691 16.26 9.61 13.01
C PRO A 691 17.29 8.93 12.11
N LEU A 692 17.32 7.60 12.05
CA LEU A 692 18.26 6.81 11.26
C LEU A 692 17.70 6.46 9.88
N SER A 693 16.52 5.86 9.85
CA SER A 693 15.90 5.39 8.61
C SER A 693 15.17 6.50 7.84
N LYS A 694 14.86 7.62 8.49
CA LYS A 694 14.03 8.70 7.96
C LYS A 694 12.62 8.24 7.58
N GLN A 695 12.17 7.09 8.08
CA GLN A 695 10.82 6.57 7.84
C GLN A 695 9.80 7.36 8.66
N PRO A 696 8.69 7.87 8.02
CA PRO A 696 7.71 8.69 8.74
C PRO A 696 6.85 7.88 9.70
N GLU A 697 6.36 8.57 10.75
CA GLU A 697 5.39 8.07 11.73
C GLU A 697 3.98 8.13 11.14
N LEU A 698 3.49 7.02 10.62
CA LEU A 698 2.14 6.92 10.03
C LEU A 698 1.18 6.04 10.84
N LYS A 699 1.62 5.51 11.99
CA LYS A 699 0.85 4.58 12.82
C LYS A 699 0.44 5.13 14.17
N HIS A 700 0.78 6.38 14.47
CA HIS A 700 0.48 6.99 15.74
C HIS A 700 0.21 8.49 15.59
N ALA A 701 -0.98 8.95 15.98
CA ALA A 701 -1.32 10.35 16.12
C ALA A 701 -2.39 10.52 17.20
N GLY A 702 -2.35 11.65 17.95
CA GLY A 702 -3.39 12.02 18.89
C GLY A 702 -4.61 12.59 18.16
N VAL A 703 -5.81 12.02 18.38
CA VAL A 703 -7.04 12.49 17.73
C VAL A 703 -8.19 12.66 18.71
N GLN A 704 -9.15 13.49 18.29
CA GLN A 704 -10.46 13.71 18.91
C GLN A 704 -11.55 13.30 17.91
N VAL A 705 -12.66 12.76 18.42
CA VAL A 705 -13.86 12.44 17.64
C VAL A 705 -15.01 13.25 18.21
N GLU A 706 -15.64 14.06 17.37
CA GLU A 706 -16.77 14.93 17.72
C GLU A 706 -17.98 14.59 16.83
N SER A 707 -19.18 14.61 17.39
CA SER A 707 -20.43 14.54 16.62
C SER A 707 -20.53 15.76 15.69
N VAL A 708 -21.05 15.54 14.46
CA VAL A 708 -21.34 16.60 13.49
C VAL A 708 -22.78 16.50 13.05
N GLU A 709 -23.51 17.60 13.16
CA GLU A 709 -24.86 17.70 12.64
C GLU A 709 -24.85 18.31 11.23
N LEU A 710 -25.09 17.46 10.24
CA LEU A 710 -25.25 17.84 8.83
C LEU A 710 -26.61 17.28 8.38
N PRO A 711 -27.71 18.05 8.60
CA PRO A 711 -29.06 17.55 8.41
C PRO A 711 -29.42 17.30 6.94
N TRP A 712 -28.84 18.06 6.03
CA TRP A 712 -29.11 17.86 4.61
C TRP A 712 -28.16 16.77 4.05
N ARG A 713 -28.73 15.81 3.30
CA ARG A 713 -28.03 14.64 2.77
C ARG A 713 -28.27 14.51 1.28
N LEU A 714 -27.24 14.00 0.58
CA LEU A 714 -27.32 13.62 -0.82
C LEU A 714 -26.82 12.18 -0.98
N PHE A 715 -27.55 11.40 -1.76
CA PHE A 715 -27.06 10.15 -2.34
C PHE A 715 -27.28 10.19 -3.84
N ALA A 716 -26.27 9.80 -4.63
CA ALA A 716 -26.38 9.66 -6.07
C ALA A 716 -25.73 8.37 -6.56
N LEU A 717 -26.27 7.83 -7.64
CA LEU A 717 -25.78 6.66 -8.36
C LEU A 717 -25.91 6.92 -9.87
N VAL A 718 -24.87 6.61 -10.66
CA VAL A 718 -24.88 6.67 -12.12
C VAL A 718 -23.99 5.63 -12.77
N GLU A 719 -24.47 4.96 -13.83
CA GLU A 719 -23.76 3.87 -14.54
C GLU A 719 -22.90 4.35 -15.71
N THR A 720 -23.21 5.45 -16.34
CA THR A 720 -22.57 5.89 -17.59
C THR A 720 -21.38 6.81 -17.36
N ASP A 721 -20.36 6.71 -18.24
CA ASP A 721 -19.19 7.60 -18.28
C ASP A 721 -18.53 7.86 -16.91
N ILE A 722 -18.32 6.80 -16.14
CA ILE A 722 -17.93 6.87 -14.72
C ILE A 722 -16.75 7.82 -14.50
N GLN A 723 -15.68 7.76 -15.30
CA GLN A 723 -14.49 8.58 -15.07
C GLN A 723 -14.73 10.06 -15.35
N ALA A 724 -15.40 10.39 -16.43
CA ALA A 724 -15.77 11.78 -16.74
C ALA A 724 -16.73 12.37 -15.69
N ARG A 725 -17.73 11.58 -15.26
CA ARG A 725 -18.69 11.94 -14.21
C ARG A 725 -18.02 12.09 -12.84
N PHE A 726 -17.04 11.24 -12.53
CA PHE A 726 -16.32 11.27 -11.27
C PHE A 726 -15.69 12.64 -11.03
N GLU A 727 -14.90 13.14 -11.97
CA GLU A 727 -14.21 14.43 -11.82
C GLU A 727 -15.19 15.60 -11.81
N ALA A 728 -16.24 15.57 -12.65
CA ALA A 728 -17.25 16.61 -12.69
C ALA A 728 -18.08 16.67 -11.39
N LEU A 729 -18.55 15.52 -10.88
CA LEU A 729 -19.31 15.46 -9.62
C LEU A 729 -18.43 15.81 -8.42
N ARG A 730 -17.13 15.39 -8.40
CA ARG A 730 -16.21 15.79 -7.37
C ARG A 730 -16.08 17.31 -7.26
N ALA A 731 -15.90 18.00 -8.39
CA ALA A 731 -15.81 19.45 -8.45
C ALA A 731 -17.11 20.14 -7.96
N LEU A 732 -18.28 19.57 -8.29
CA LEU A 732 -19.56 20.11 -7.81
C LEU A 732 -19.78 19.87 -6.31
N CYS A 733 -19.22 18.79 -5.76
CA CYS A 733 -19.37 18.42 -4.36
C CYS A 733 -18.38 19.13 -3.41
N GLU A 734 -17.46 19.96 -3.91
CA GLU A 734 -16.54 20.74 -3.09
C GLU A 734 -17.22 21.73 -2.12
N VAL A 735 -18.45 22.09 -2.39
CA VAL A 735 -19.22 23.00 -1.52
C VAL A 735 -19.75 22.32 -0.25
N PHE A 736 -19.92 21.00 -0.24
CA PHE A 736 -20.49 20.28 0.89
C PHE A 736 -19.49 20.09 2.03
N ASP A 737 -19.97 19.98 3.27
CA ASP A 737 -19.12 19.74 4.45
C ASP A 737 -18.52 18.32 4.46
N HIS A 738 -19.25 17.36 3.88
CA HIS A 738 -18.80 15.99 3.65
C HIS A 738 -19.14 15.57 2.23
N ALA A 739 -18.21 14.91 1.56
CA ALA A 739 -18.46 14.22 0.31
C ALA A 739 -17.57 12.97 0.23
N SER A 740 -18.14 11.84 -0.18
CA SER A 740 -17.42 10.60 -0.44
C SER A 740 -17.84 10.02 -1.79
N PHE A 741 -16.88 9.37 -2.45
CA PHE A 741 -17.02 8.79 -3.78
C PHE A 741 -16.56 7.34 -3.73
N SER A 742 -17.31 6.46 -4.39
CA SER A 742 -16.96 5.05 -4.51
C SER A 742 -17.54 4.44 -5.78
N LEU A 743 -17.16 3.22 -6.08
CA LEU A 743 -17.73 2.45 -7.15
C LEU A 743 -18.50 1.24 -6.60
N ALA A 744 -19.59 0.88 -7.25
CA ALA A 744 -20.34 -0.32 -6.93
C ALA A 744 -20.62 -1.15 -8.18
N GLY A 745 -21.07 -2.40 -7.97
CA GLY A 745 -21.40 -3.33 -9.05
C GLY A 745 -20.22 -4.19 -9.49
N ARG A 746 -20.50 -5.10 -10.42
CA ARG A 746 -19.53 -6.05 -10.94
C ARG A 746 -19.51 -6.07 -12.46
N GLU A 747 -20.62 -6.45 -13.08
CA GLU A 747 -20.80 -6.50 -14.54
C GLU A 747 -21.27 -5.14 -15.06
N ARG A 748 -22.00 -4.42 -14.22
CA ARG A 748 -22.49 -3.06 -14.44
C ARG A 748 -21.92 -2.16 -13.35
N PRO A 749 -20.78 -1.52 -13.58
CA PRO A 749 -20.24 -0.58 -12.59
C PRO A 749 -21.04 0.70 -12.53
N ALA A 750 -21.18 1.29 -11.34
CA ALA A 750 -21.76 2.61 -11.14
C ALA A 750 -20.89 3.43 -10.20
N LEU A 751 -20.87 4.73 -10.43
CA LEU A 751 -20.33 5.72 -9.49
C LEU A 751 -21.38 5.99 -8.40
N LEU A 752 -20.95 5.92 -7.15
CA LEU A 752 -21.72 6.32 -5.98
C LEU A 752 -21.17 7.62 -5.40
N VAL A 753 -22.05 8.52 -5.03
CA VAL A 753 -21.72 9.77 -4.35
C VAL A 753 -22.58 9.89 -3.09
N SER A 754 -21.94 10.11 -1.95
CA SER A 754 -22.61 10.47 -0.70
C SER A 754 -22.12 11.84 -0.26
N ALA A 755 -23.00 12.78 0.05
CA ALA A 755 -22.62 14.09 0.57
C ALA A 755 -23.55 14.53 1.70
N ALA A 756 -23.06 15.46 2.52
CA ALA A 756 -23.84 16.06 3.60
C ALA A 756 -23.41 17.52 3.82
N HIS A 757 -24.37 18.34 4.26
CA HIS A 757 -24.16 19.76 4.48
C HIS A 757 -25.05 20.28 5.61
N HIS A 758 -24.64 21.40 6.20
CA HIS A 758 -25.41 22.04 7.28
C HIS A 758 -26.70 22.71 6.76
N GLU A 759 -26.73 23.12 5.49
CA GLU A 759 -27.88 23.75 4.82
C GLU A 759 -28.15 23.07 3.45
N ALA A 760 -29.36 23.25 2.95
CA ALA A 760 -29.70 22.80 1.60
C ALA A 760 -29.00 23.69 0.55
N PRO A 761 -28.37 23.12 -0.46
CA PRO A 761 -27.74 23.89 -1.54
C PRO A 761 -28.81 24.55 -2.44
N GLY A 762 -28.39 25.55 -3.21
CA GLY A 762 -29.22 26.18 -4.21
C GLY A 762 -29.67 25.21 -5.30
N ALA A 763 -30.85 25.48 -5.90
CA ALA A 763 -31.46 24.65 -6.94
C ALA A 763 -30.54 24.49 -8.19
N ASP A 764 -29.78 25.51 -8.54
CA ASP A 764 -28.84 25.52 -9.65
C ASP A 764 -27.72 24.47 -9.48
N LEU A 765 -27.23 24.28 -8.26
CA LEU A 765 -26.23 23.23 -7.98
C LEU A 765 -26.84 21.84 -8.16
N LEU A 766 -28.08 21.63 -7.67
CA LEU A 766 -28.75 20.34 -7.83
C LEU A 766 -29.04 20.05 -9.31
N GLU A 767 -29.41 21.06 -10.10
CA GLU A 767 -29.61 20.91 -11.55
C GLU A 767 -28.27 20.54 -12.26
N ARG A 768 -27.17 21.17 -11.88
CA ARG A 768 -25.84 20.82 -12.41
C ARG A 768 -25.44 19.38 -12.05
N ILE A 769 -25.75 18.93 -10.83
CA ILE A 769 -25.55 17.54 -10.40
C ILE A 769 -26.48 16.62 -11.23
N ASP A 770 -27.78 16.95 -11.38
CA ASP A 770 -28.73 16.16 -12.17
C ASP A 770 -28.29 16.03 -13.64
N ARG A 771 -27.68 17.08 -14.21
CA ARG A 771 -27.10 17.04 -15.57
C ARG A 771 -25.95 16.02 -15.66
N GLN A 772 -25.08 15.97 -14.65
CA GLN A 772 -24.01 14.96 -14.61
C GLN A 772 -24.54 13.53 -14.38
N LEU A 773 -25.69 13.39 -13.75
CA LEU A 773 -26.34 12.10 -13.49
C LEU A 773 -27.30 11.69 -14.63
N GLU A 774 -27.46 12.51 -15.69
CA GLU A 774 -28.43 12.32 -16.78
C GLU A 774 -29.88 12.23 -16.26
N LEU A 775 -30.22 13.05 -15.29
CA LEU A 775 -31.52 13.09 -14.63
C LEU A 775 -32.38 14.30 -15.03
N LEU A 776 -32.11 14.94 -16.18
CA LEU A 776 -32.88 16.05 -16.72
C LEU A 776 -33.80 15.61 -17.86
N ASP A 777 -33.40 14.60 -18.65
CA ASP A 777 -34.11 14.17 -19.86
C ASP A 777 -34.36 12.65 -19.83
N GLY A 778 -35.48 12.22 -20.46
CA GLY A 778 -35.84 10.79 -20.60
C GLY A 778 -36.89 10.29 -19.59
N PRO A 779 -37.00 8.97 -19.37
CA PRO A 779 -37.99 8.36 -18.49
C PRO A 779 -37.60 8.48 -17.00
N ILE A 780 -37.79 9.65 -16.43
CA ILE A 780 -37.43 10.00 -15.07
C ILE A 780 -38.65 10.06 -14.18
N LEU A 781 -38.58 9.39 -13.03
CA LEU A 781 -39.49 9.60 -11.92
C LEU A 781 -38.91 10.72 -11.05
N ALA A 782 -39.72 11.75 -10.78
CA ALA A 782 -39.29 12.91 -10.00
C ALA A 782 -40.25 13.22 -8.86
N TYR A 783 -39.74 13.69 -7.75
CA TYR A 783 -40.46 14.24 -6.61
C TYR A 783 -39.66 15.39 -6.04
N ASP A 784 -40.32 16.55 -5.87
CA ASP A 784 -39.71 17.74 -5.27
C ASP A 784 -40.62 18.32 -4.20
N ASP A 785 -40.06 18.60 -2.99
CA ASP A 785 -40.68 19.35 -1.90
C ASP A 785 -39.75 20.50 -1.50
N PRO A 786 -39.90 21.67 -2.13
CA PRO A 786 -39.03 22.81 -1.86
C PRO A 786 -39.09 23.31 -0.40
N ARG A 787 -40.25 23.10 0.29
CA ARG A 787 -40.39 23.53 1.70
C ARG A 787 -39.52 22.74 2.64
N ARG A 788 -39.27 21.47 2.33
CA ARG A 788 -38.40 20.56 3.10
C ARG A 788 -37.01 20.40 2.49
N ALA A 789 -36.73 21.09 1.41
CA ALA A 789 -35.53 20.94 0.62
C ALA A 789 -35.25 19.47 0.20
N ILE A 790 -36.36 18.76 -0.15
CA ILE A 790 -36.29 17.36 -0.61
C ILE A 790 -36.48 17.36 -2.13
N GLY A 791 -35.62 16.64 -2.80
CA GLY A 791 -35.73 16.37 -4.23
C GLY A 791 -35.23 14.95 -4.54
N LYS A 792 -36.01 14.18 -5.30
CA LYS A 792 -35.70 12.81 -5.66
C LYS A 792 -35.89 12.59 -7.15
N ARG A 793 -34.95 11.91 -7.77
CA ARG A 793 -35.01 11.54 -9.18
C ARG A 793 -34.50 10.11 -9.38
N VAL A 794 -35.20 9.34 -10.16
CA VAL A 794 -34.80 7.98 -10.56
C VAL A 794 -35.03 7.83 -12.06
N ARG A 795 -33.98 7.50 -12.80
CA ARG A 795 -34.05 7.16 -14.23
C ARG A 795 -34.13 5.66 -14.40
N LEU A 796 -35.06 5.22 -15.25
CA LEU A 796 -35.25 3.81 -15.59
C LEU A 796 -35.02 3.59 -17.09
N GLU A 797 -34.26 2.58 -17.44
CA GLU A 797 -34.12 2.05 -18.80
C GLU A 797 -34.52 0.57 -18.81
N ASP A 798 -35.45 0.20 -19.68
CA ASP A 798 -36.00 -1.17 -19.76
C ASP A 798 -36.44 -1.76 -18.40
N GLY A 799 -36.95 -0.89 -17.52
CA GLY A 799 -37.37 -1.28 -16.17
C GLY A 799 -36.22 -1.44 -15.15
N ARG A 800 -35.04 -1.06 -15.52
CA ARG A 800 -33.84 -1.08 -14.63
C ARG A 800 -33.47 0.33 -14.18
N ILE A 801 -33.03 0.47 -12.96
CA ILE A 801 -32.42 1.71 -12.47
C ILE A 801 -31.06 1.89 -13.16
N VAL A 802 -30.81 3.08 -13.73
CA VAL A 802 -29.52 3.48 -14.33
C VAL A 802 -28.94 4.71 -13.67
N ALA A 803 -29.79 5.56 -13.08
CA ALA A 803 -29.34 6.69 -12.28
C ALA A 803 -30.34 7.01 -11.17
N VAL A 804 -29.81 7.49 -10.02
CA VAL A 804 -30.58 7.92 -8.85
C VAL A 804 -29.98 9.19 -8.27
N ARG A 805 -30.84 10.13 -7.84
CA ARG A 805 -30.47 11.20 -6.91
C ARG A 805 -31.51 11.32 -5.82
N LEU A 806 -31.08 11.18 -4.56
CA LEU A 806 -31.86 11.48 -3.36
C LEU A 806 -31.21 12.69 -2.67
N ALA A 807 -31.94 13.78 -2.50
CA ALA A 807 -31.50 15.01 -1.85
C ALA A 807 -32.44 15.39 -0.72
N GLY A 808 -31.88 15.85 0.43
CA GLY A 808 -32.61 16.20 1.65
C GLY A 808 -33.03 14.98 2.48
N GLU A 809 -33.60 13.96 1.86
CA GLU A 809 -34.04 12.70 2.49
C GLU A 809 -33.48 11.52 1.68
N THR A 810 -32.73 10.62 2.31
CA THR A 810 -31.97 9.52 1.69
C THR A 810 -32.29 8.12 2.24
N LEU A 811 -33.41 7.93 2.96
CA LEU A 811 -33.78 6.63 3.58
C LEU A 811 -33.86 5.49 2.57
N ALA A 812 -34.26 5.80 1.32
CA ALA A 812 -34.37 4.81 0.26
C ALA A 812 -33.01 4.37 -0.35
N ARG A 813 -31.89 4.99 0.03
CA ARG A 813 -30.52 4.75 -0.52
C ARG A 813 -30.22 3.26 -0.68
N ASP A 814 -30.36 2.52 0.38
CA ASP A 814 -29.82 1.16 0.48
C ASP A 814 -30.65 0.16 -0.34
N TRP A 815 -31.96 0.21 -0.26
CA TRP A 815 -32.79 -0.70 -1.04
C TRP A 815 -32.86 -0.33 -2.54
N LEU A 816 -32.72 0.96 -2.90
CA LEU A 816 -32.58 1.36 -4.30
C LEU A 816 -31.28 0.87 -4.91
N LYS A 817 -30.19 0.93 -4.15
CA LYS A 817 -28.91 0.35 -4.55
C LYS A 817 -29.00 -1.18 -4.68
N GLU A 818 -29.66 -1.86 -3.74
CA GLU A 818 -29.89 -3.31 -3.82
C GLU A 818 -30.73 -3.67 -5.05
N LEU A 819 -31.79 -2.90 -5.33
CA LEU A 819 -32.62 -3.10 -6.51
C LEU A 819 -31.84 -2.87 -7.81
N TRP A 820 -30.97 -1.86 -7.83
CA TRP A 820 -30.06 -1.62 -8.94
C TRP A 820 -29.11 -2.81 -9.17
N LEU A 821 -28.52 -3.37 -8.10
CA LEU A 821 -27.62 -4.52 -8.17
C LEU A 821 -28.33 -5.81 -8.63
N THR A 822 -29.56 -6.05 -8.19
CA THR A 822 -30.25 -7.33 -8.35
C THR A 822 -31.15 -7.40 -9.58
N GLY A 823 -31.50 -6.26 -10.20
CA GLY A 823 -32.20 -6.29 -11.46
C GLY A 823 -33.33 -5.31 -11.67
N ARG A 824 -34.47 -5.76 -12.27
CA ARG A 824 -35.58 -4.91 -12.72
C ARG A 824 -36.51 -4.54 -11.56
N ALA A 825 -36.94 -3.29 -11.54
CA ALA A 825 -38.09 -2.86 -10.76
C ALA A 825 -39.35 -3.38 -11.46
N ASP A 826 -40.09 -4.29 -10.82
CA ASP A 826 -41.40 -4.71 -11.28
C ASP A 826 -42.39 -3.54 -11.17
N SER A 827 -43.60 -3.68 -11.76
CA SER A 827 -44.61 -2.64 -11.78
C SER A 827 -45.11 -2.22 -10.37
N GLU A 828 -45.03 -3.12 -9.39
CA GLU A 828 -45.38 -2.84 -8.02
C GLU A 828 -44.33 -2.01 -7.28
N LEU A 829 -43.05 -2.29 -7.47
CA LEU A 829 -41.96 -1.55 -6.85
C LEU A 829 -41.77 -0.15 -7.42
N ARG A 830 -42.06 0.05 -8.71
CA ARG A 830 -41.93 1.37 -9.39
C ARG A 830 -42.64 2.51 -8.67
N ARG A 831 -43.83 2.25 -8.13
CA ARG A 831 -44.60 3.27 -7.38
C ARG A 831 -43.97 3.73 -6.06
N TRP A 832 -43.01 2.95 -5.54
CA TRP A 832 -42.35 3.21 -4.27
C TRP A 832 -40.96 3.80 -4.38
N LEU A 833 -40.39 3.89 -5.62
CA LEU A 833 -38.96 4.27 -5.81
C LEU A 833 -38.61 5.66 -5.23
N LEU A 834 -39.60 6.56 -5.13
CA LEU A 834 -39.44 7.90 -4.54
C LEU A 834 -39.93 7.99 -3.08
N ALA A 835 -40.52 6.93 -2.54
CA ALA A 835 -41.06 6.93 -1.20
C ALA A 835 -39.97 6.98 -0.12
N PRO A 836 -40.19 7.64 1.02
CA PRO A 836 -39.26 7.73 2.12
C PRO A 836 -39.23 6.42 2.97
N LEU A 837 -38.90 5.31 2.34
CA LEU A 837 -38.93 3.99 2.94
C LEU A 837 -37.49 3.46 3.08
N GLY A 838 -37.14 2.97 4.28
CA GLY A 838 -35.83 2.34 4.53
C GLY A 838 -35.69 0.92 3.97
N ALA A 839 -36.80 0.32 3.49
CA ALA A 839 -36.80 -1.02 2.88
C ALA A 839 -37.87 -1.11 1.78
N ALA A 840 -37.63 -2.00 0.81
CA ALA A 840 -38.59 -2.27 -0.28
C ALA A 840 -39.88 -2.89 0.30
N PRO A 841 -41.08 -2.40 -0.11
CA PRO A 841 -42.34 -2.95 0.34
C PRO A 841 -42.48 -4.43 -0.02
N GLY A 842 -43.03 -5.22 0.91
CA GLY A 842 -43.25 -6.66 0.71
C GLY A 842 -42.03 -7.54 0.70
N ARG A 843 -40.85 -6.96 0.83
CA ARG A 843 -39.59 -7.70 0.99
C ARG A 843 -39.10 -7.47 2.43
N PRO A 844 -38.74 -8.52 3.17
CA PRO A 844 -38.06 -8.32 4.45
C PRO A 844 -36.84 -7.42 4.16
N SER A 845 -36.60 -6.43 5.02
CA SER A 845 -35.36 -5.66 4.98
C SER A 845 -34.21 -6.64 5.19
N GLN A 846 -33.73 -7.21 4.13
CA GLN A 846 -32.43 -7.86 4.10
C GLN A 846 -31.49 -6.67 4.14
N GLY A 847 -31.08 -6.23 5.33
CA GLY A 847 -30.31 -5.02 5.53
C GLY A 847 -29.35 -4.80 4.37
N ALA A 848 -29.52 -3.72 3.68
CA ALA A 848 -29.14 -3.40 2.31
C ALA A 848 -27.85 -4.06 1.90
N GLY A 849 -27.86 -4.79 0.82
CA GLY A 849 -26.80 -5.63 0.26
C GLY A 849 -25.51 -5.58 1.05
N GLY A 850 -25.45 -6.34 2.15
CA GLY A 850 -24.40 -6.20 3.15
C GLY A 850 -23.04 -6.37 2.51
N LYS A 851 -22.00 -5.84 3.13
CA LYS A 851 -20.59 -5.99 2.78
C LYS A 851 -20.33 -7.26 1.97
N THR A 852 -19.74 -7.13 0.79
CA THR A 852 -19.33 -8.29 -0.01
C THR A 852 -18.20 -9.02 0.70
N LEU A 853 -18.50 -10.17 1.27
CA LEU A 853 -17.52 -10.97 1.97
C LEU A 853 -16.55 -11.67 1.01
N CYS A 854 -17.07 -12.27 -0.05
CA CYS A 854 -16.26 -12.92 -1.08
C CYS A 854 -16.31 -12.14 -2.40
N SER A 855 -15.31 -11.27 -2.64
CA SER A 855 -15.24 -10.42 -3.84
C SER A 855 -15.07 -11.21 -5.14
N CYS A 856 -14.41 -12.40 -5.11
CA CYS A 856 -14.22 -13.22 -6.30
C CYS A 856 -15.47 -14.02 -6.70
N GLN A 857 -16.32 -14.43 -5.73
CA GLN A 857 -17.55 -15.19 -5.97
C GLN A 857 -18.82 -14.35 -5.77
N ASN A 858 -18.68 -13.05 -5.46
CA ASN A 858 -19.79 -12.13 -5.20
C ASN A 858 -20.76 -12.61 -4.11
N VAL A 859 -20.21 -13.11 -2.99
CA VAL A 859 -21.01 -13.61 -1.86
C VAL A 859 -21.05 -12.56 -0.76
N SER A 860 -22.25 -12.13 -0.37
CA SER A 860 -22.43 -11.15 0.71
C SER A 860 -22.23 -11.77 2.10
N GLN A 861 -21.95 -10.93 3.09
CA GLN A 861 -21.89 -11.36 4.49
C GLN A 861 -23.23 -11.98 4.94
N GLN A 862 -24.34 -11.44 4.50
CA GLN A 862 -25.68 -11.94 4.84
C GLN A 862 -25.92 -13.35 4.28
N THR A 863 -25.50 -13.60 3.02
CA THR A 863 -25.56 -14.94 2.43
C THR A 863 -24.80 -15.95 3.28
N VAL A 864 -23.61 -15.57 3.76
CA VAL A 864 -22.80 -16.42 4.64
C VAL A 864 -23.48 -16.60 5.99
N LEU A 865 -23.99 -15.54 6.62
CA LEU A 865 -24.72 -15.61 7.90
C LEU A 865 -25.99 -16.47 7.78
N GLY A 866 -26.74 -16.35 6.67
CA GLY A 866 -27.87 -17.22 6.36
C GLY A 866 -27.47 -18.70 6.23
N GLY A 867 -26.32 -19.00 5.64
CA GLY A 867 -25.76 -20.34 5.60
C GLY A 867 -25.37 -20.87 7.00
N ILE A 868 -24.71 -20.04 7.80
CA ILE A 868 -24.33 -20.35 9.18
C ILE A 868 -25.57 -20.61 10.04
N ALA A 869 -26.63 -19.81 9.89
CA ALA A 869 -27.90 -20.02 10.61
C ALA A 869 -28.56 -21.37 10.26
N ARG A 870 -28.38 -21.87 9.04
CA ARG A 870 -28.82 -23.21 8.60
C ARG A 870 -27.87 -24.34 9.05
N GLY A 871 -26.79 -24.02 9.76
CA GLY A 871 -25.85 -24.99 10.31
C GLY A 871 -24.69 -25.36 9.37
N LEU A 872 -24.47 -24.61 8.30
CA LEU A 872 -23.32 -24.87 7.43
C LEU A 872 -22.00 -24.48 8.15
N ASP A 873 -21.03 -25.36 8.04
CA ASP A 873 -19.63 -25.11 8.40
C ASP A 873 -18.89 -24.44 7.21
N LEU A 874 -17.60 -24.21 7.37
CA LEU A 874 -16.77 -23.59 6.32
C LEU A 874 -16.82 -24.38 5.00
N ASP A 875 -16.79 -25.70 5.05
CA ASP A 875 -16.80 -26.53 3.85
C ASP A 875 -18.19 -26.60 3.20
N GLY A 876 -19.24 -26.56 4.00
CA GLY A 876 -20.61 -26.38 3.53
C GLY A 876 -20.80 -25.05 2.81
N LEU A 877 -20.30 -23.95 3.36
CA LEU A 877 -20.32 -22.62 2.73
C LEU A 877 -19.51 -22.54 1.44
N LYS A 878 -18.36 -23.25 1.40
CA LYS A 878 -17.57 -23.37 0.14
C LYS A 878 -18.34 -24.14 -0.94
N ARG A 879 -18.98 -25.25 -0.59
CA ARG A 879 -19.73 -26.07 -1.56
C ARG A 879 -20.97 -25.35 -2.08
N GLU A 880 -21.71 -24.68 -1.20
CA GLU A 880 -23.00 -24.07 -1.58
C GLU A 880 -22.82 -22.72 -2.29
N PHE A 881 -21.91 -21.86 -1.78
CA PHE A 881 -21.77 -20.49 -2.28
C PHE A 881 -20.46 -20.24 -3.04
N GLY A 882 -19.55 -21.18 -3.08
CA GLY A 882 -18.23 -21.00 -3.70
C GLY A 882 -17.29 -20.07 -2.94
N CYS A 883 -17.72 -19.47 -1.80
CA CYS A 883 -16.88 -18.55 -1.04
C CYS A 883 -15.64 -19.27 -0.46
N GLY A 884 -14.45 -18.65 -0.57
CA GLY A 884 -13.19 -19.22 -0.10
C GLY A 884 -12.55 -20.25 -1.06
N THR A 885 -13.19 -20.59 -2.19
CA THR A 885 -12.64 -21.55 -3.16
C THR A 885 -11.68 -20.91 -4.17
N GLY A 886 -11.85 -19.62 -4.48
CA GLY A 886 -11.00 -18.87 -5.39
C GLY A 886 -9.76 -18.28 -4.68
N CYS A 887 -9.72 -16.96 -4.49
CA CYS A 887 -8.58 -16.27 -3.87
C CYS A 887 -8.38 -16.58 -2.37
N GLY A 888 -9.41 -17.02 -1.67
CA GLY A 888 -9.39 -17.38 -0.25
C GLY A 888 -9.27 -16.19 0.72
N SER A 889 -9.24 -14.95 0.25
CA SER A 889 -9.07 -13.75 1.12
C SER A 889 -10.23 -13.54 2.10
N CYS A 890 -11.41 -14.12 1.83
CA CYS A 890 -12.59 -14.07 2.72
C CYS A 890 -12.58 -15.12 3.84
N VAL A 891 -11.72 -16.13 3.77
CA VAL A 891 -11.74 -17.27 4.71
C VAL A 891 -11.52 -16.85 6.17
N PRO A 892 -10.57 -15.97 6.52
CA PRO A 892 -10.40 -15.53 7.90
C PRO A 892 -11.68 -14.91 8.48
N GLU A 893 -12.33 -14.04 7.68
CA GLU A 893 -13.56 -13.37 8.07
C GLU A 893 -14.75 -14.34 8.20
N ILE A 894 -14.86 -15.34 7.32
CA ILE A 894 -15.86 -16.43 7.44
C ILE A 894 -15.64 -17.22 8.72
N LYS A 895 -14.39 -17.58 9.05
CA LYS A 895 -14.07 -18.30 10.30
C LYS A 895 -14.48 -17.50 11.55
N ARG A 896 -14.23 -16.19 11.54
CA ARG A 896 -14.67 -15.30 12.63
C ARG A 896 -16.19 -15.27 12.77
N LEU A 897 -16.95 -15.22 11.69
CA LEU A 897 -18.42 -15.29 11.72
C LEU A 897 -18.93 -16.66 12.23
N LEU A 898 -18.25 -17.74 11.88
CA LEU A 898 -18.57 -19.09 12.39
C LEU A 898 -18.30 -19.24 13.89
N ALA A 899 -17.28 -18.56 14.42
CA ALA A 899 -16.89 -18.58 15.81
C ALA A 899 -17.73 -17.62 16.70
N ALA A 900 -18.43 -16.65 16.09
CA ALA A 900 -19.27 -15.71 16.84
C ALA A 900 -20.42 -16.43 17.56
N PRO A 901 -20.78 -16.03 18.80
CA PRO A 901 -21.95 -16.58 19.50
C PRO A 901 -23.20 -16.44 18.62
N ARG A 902 -23.90 -17.52 18.38
CA ARG A 902 -25.17 -17.48 17.63
C ARG A 902 -26.14 -16.57 18.38
N PRO A 903 -26.73 -15.53 17.74
CA PRO A 903 -27.83 -14.84 18.38
C PRO A 903 -28.90 -15.89 18.68
N MET A 904 -29.27 -15.99 19.95
CA MET A 904 -30.44 -16.83 20.35
C MET A 904 -31.61 -16.35 19.51
N ALA A 905 -32.22 -17.27 18.76
CA ALA A 905 -33.46 -16.99 18.07
C ALA A 905 -34.42 -16.39 19.09
N ALA A 906 -34.78 -15.12 18.94
CA ALA A 906 -35.90 -14.56 19.67
C ALA A 906 -37.11 -15.45 19.29
N ASN A 907 -37.59 -16.25 20.21
CA ASN A 907 -38.82 -16.99 20.04
C ASN A 907 -39.90 -15.98 19.67
N ALA A 908 -40.50 -16.15 18.49
CA ALA A 908 -41.60 -15.39 17.95
C ALA A 908 -42.84 -15.57 18.83
#